data_8f2b71e4f417334e05a27b9f71c8445a
#
_entry.id   8f2b71e4f417334e05a27b9f71c8445a
#
_cell.length_a   1.000
_cell.length_b   1.000
_cell.length_c   1.000
_cell.angle_alpha   90.00
_cell.angle_beta   90.00
_cell.angle_gamma   90.00
#
_symmetry.space_group_name_H-M   'P 1'
#
loop_
_entity.id
_entity.type
_entity.pdbx_description
1 polymer ?
#
loop_
_entity_poly.entity_id
_entity_poly.type
_entity_poly.pdbx_seq_one_letter_code
_entity_poly.pdbx_strand_id
1 'polypeptide(L)'
;MKILSFSFWLCLSTTFVCSQNYYVDDQGSDTNPGSESQPYKTINKAIASVDAGGTVYVMDGIYTDESAGEPFVSFYEDATQQDSAGNNYVFSNGENLNNPHVVTINKAGNETDGYITLKNYPNHRPKIIFDGQGGIKLGPNANYVIVEGFEVEGPSQSITYNQAIMNRRNRITLKESENQNNNNYSYFSGKGIWGGYDDHHHIIIRNNIVHDTPGSGIRFNDSDYITIENNTIYNTTWWTSSASSAVVFAETIAVNDDDNTTDIKMIIRGNTVYNNWNRIPFYMASFPDNAQPPKGNYGNAGYSTILDGQGLYVTRSHSPSDTNPRPGYLGTFLFENNLCVNNGKNGINFDRSNYSSAIIRNNTIYFNGVHEIIQDQSVADGNPRHGGQKVAGIISNFVKSVKVVNNIVVTRYSNYSALKLDNVDNPFTVDDPATEDVVENFNDGEKIATNNIFVTGTVAYPGNQTPENMINISPQFVNPPDLSDDANEIEYWETYMDNVDFSLLATSPAINAGMSEYSPLSDILGNARPILPENIQSSSSFESSFDGWVNWSNDSSSNEIQLSEQASKHGNKSIKVLGRTKNWHSAKFDLSSLVVDENYTIYLWVKNTQPNGTAQLTVRETIDGAPSYNNITSPIEISSNEWTLLIADYTHQNYSDFLYVKGPPVLNGIGVDFFIDNFSLVSQGSPEVDFTTVDDIVDIGAYEYIEPSLGIDEWGNEIKSHHDITLFPNPVSNELHLINLDLQSKIKIVDILGRKYDVKAIPNLKQQSVKINLSHLKSGTYIVKVLSEKGMTKSFKIIKL
;
A
#
# COMPACT_ATOMS: atom_id res chain seq x y z
N MET A 1 75.88 17.84 16.49
CA MET A 1 74.95 17.52 15.40
C MET A 1 73.66 17.12 16.05
N LYS A 2 72.66 18.07 16.13
CA LYS A 2 71.40 17.88 16.76
C LYS A 2 70.40 17.50 15.66
N ILE A 3 69.82 16.32 15.76
CA ILE A 3 68.75 15.86 14.87
C ILE A 3 67.43 16.38 15.45
N LEU A 4 66.73 17.28 14.74
CA LEU A 4 65.36 17.70 15.02
C LEU A 4 64.43 16.65 14.42
N SER A 5 63.64 15.99 15.29
CA SER A 5 62.58 15.08 14.93
C SER A 5 61.30 15.91 14.70
N PHE A 6 60.80 16.00 13.47
CA PHE A 6 59.55 16.64 13.11
C PHE A 6 58.44 15.59 13.17
N SER A 7 57.59 15.63 14.21
CA SER A 7 56.42 14.82 14.30
C SER A 7 55.27 15.49 13.49
N PHE A 8 54.92 14.85 12.39
CA PHE A 8 53.72 15.27 11.58
C PHE A 8 52.49 14.67 12.26
N TRP A 9 51.69 15.53 12.90
CA TRP A 9 50.37 15.16 13.37
C TRP A 9 49.40 15.21 12.18
N LEU A 10 49.01 14.04 11.70
CA LEU A 10 47.91 13.89 10.73
C LEU A 10 46.57 14.03 11.49
N CYS A 11 45.98 15.21 11.49
CA CYS A 11 44.60 15.39 11.91
C CYS A 11 43.69 14.71 10.89
N LEU A 12 43.24 13.50 11.19
CA LEU A 12 42.07 12.93 10.53
C LEU A 12 40.83 13.72 11.02
N SER A 13 40.45 14.71 10.25
CA SER A 13 39.10 15.31 10.39
C SER A 13 38.08 14.30 9.87
N THR A 14 37.54 13.49 10.76
CA THR A 14 36.26 12.80 10.49
C THR A 14 35.20 13.90 10.37
N THR A 15 34.85 14.25 9.15
CA THR A 15 33.65 15.03 8.88
C THR A 15 32.48 14.12 9.24
N PHE A 16 31.90 14.31 10.41
CA PHE A 16 30.54 13.84 10.66
C PHE A 16 29.67 14.59 9.65
N VAL A 17 29.13 13.86 8.66
CA VAL A 17 28.04 14.38 7.83
C VAL A 17 26.84 14.47 8.78
N CYS A 18 26.61 15.66 9.33
CA CYS A 18 25.41 15.95 10.08
C CYS A 18 24.29 16.06 9.01
N SER A 19 23.26 15.24 9.11
CA SER A 19 22.08 15.39 8.28
C SER A 19 21.60 16.83 8.36
N GLN A 20 21.56 17.50 7.20
CA GLN A 20 21.24 18.92 7.13
C GLN A 20 19.73 19.08 7.07
N ASN A 21 19.12 19.66 8.11
CA ASN A 21 17.69 19.94 8.17
C ASN A 21 17.42 21.40 7.86
N TYR A 22 16.43 21.62 6.98
CA TYR A 22 15.89 22.95 6.70
C TYR A 22 14.41 23.01 7.03
N TYR A 23 13.95 24.19 7.41
CA TYR A 23 12.59 24.41 7.84
C TYR A 23 11.92 25.47 6.99
N VAL A 24 10.66 25.26 6.66
CA VAL A 24 9.83 26.14 5.84
C VAL A 24 8.56 26.48 6.60
N ASP A 25 8.19 27.76 6.58
CA ASP A 25 6.97 28.32 7.15
C ASP A 25 6.46 29.40 6.18
N ASP A 26 5.16 29.44 5.90
CA ASP A 26 4.58 30.43 4.98
C ASP A 26 4.72 31.87 5.49
N GLN A 27 4.97 32.05 6.78
CA GLN A 27 5.31 33.33 7.44
C GLN A 27 6.82 33.56 7.54
N GLY A 28 7.64 32.65 7.01
CA GLY A 28 9.10 32.75 7.01
C GLY A 28 9.65 33.78 6.02
N SER A 29 10.96 33.69 5.75
CA SER A 29 11.63 34.53 4.74
C SER A 29 12.76 33.76 4.05
N ASP A 30 12.85 33.85 2.72
CA ASP A 30 13.91 33.21 1.95
C ASP A 30 15.31 33.87 2.17
N THR A 31 15.37 34.95 2.94
CA THR A 31 16.61 35.55 3.45
C THR A 31 17.09 34.97 4.77
N ASN A 32 16.26 34.17 5.44
CA ASN A 32 16.59 33.47 6.67
C ASN A 32 17.59 32.34 6.41
N PRO A 33 18.23 31.80 7.44
CA PRO A 33 19.15 30.66 7.28
C PRO A 33 18.44 29.31 7.08
N GLY A 34 17.11 29.22 7.19
CA GLY A 34 16.35 28.00 7.10
C GLY A 34 16.40 27.11 8.34
N SER A 35 16.77 27.66 9.48
CA SER A 35 16.69 26.98 10.79
C SER A 35 15.23 26.93 11.29
N GLU A 36 14.95 26.06 12.26
CA GLU A 36 13.61 25.93 12.85
C GLU A 36 13.08 27.27 13.44
N SER A 37 13.95 28.08 14.05
CA SER A 37 13.60 29.39 14.60
C SER A 37 13.57 30.53 13.57
N GLN A 38 14.18 30.33 12.42
CA GLN A 38 14.24 31.27 11.31
C GLN A 38 14.05 30.51 9.98
N PRO A 39 12.81 30.04 9.70
CA PRO A 39 12.51 29.21 8.54
C PRO A 39 12.56 30.00 7.23
N TYR A 40 12.78 29.31 6.13
CA TYR A 40 12.52 29.83 4.81
C TYR A 40 11.02 30.07 4.59
N LYS A 41 10.68 30.92 3.64
CA LYS A 41 9.30 31.12 3.23
C LYS A 41 8.84 30.09 2.20
N THR A 42 9.71 29.73 1.27
CA THR A 42 9.34 28.88 0.14
C THR A 42 9.99 27.50 0.22
N ILE A 43 9.22 26.49 -0.16
CA ILE A 43 9.71 25.10 -0.25
C ILE A 43 10.84 25.03 -1.29
N ASN A 44 10.72 25.74 -2.43
CA ASN A 44 11.73 25.77 -3.49
C ASN A 44 13.08 26.29 -2.97
N LYS A 45 13.09 27.27 -2.07
CA LYS A 45 14.32 27.78 -1.45
C LYS A 45 14.99 26.72 -0.59
N ALA A 46 14.20 25.99 0.21
CA ALA A 46 14.72 24.93 1.06
C ALA A 46 15.28 23.77 0.25
N ILE A 47 14.55 23.33 -0.81
CA ILE A 47 15.04 22.30 -1.75
C ILE A 47 16.34 22.71 -2.43
N ALA A 48 16.48 23.99 -2.83
CA ALA A 48 17.74 24.47 -3.40
C ALA A 48 18.91 24.43 -2.43
N SER A 49 18.63 24.47 -1.12
CA SER A 49 19.63 24.52 -0.05
C SER A 49 20.03 23.15 0.49
N VAL A 50 19.14 22.14 0.43
CA VAL A 50 19.38 20.81 1.00
C VAL A 50 20.33 19.99 0.13
N ASP A 51 21.16 19.16 0.75
CA ASP A 51 22.02 18.19 0.08
C ASP A 51 21.55 16.75 0.33
N ALA A 52 22.18 15.78 -0.34
CA ALA A 52 21.84 14.36 -0.21
C ALA A 52 21.84 13.92 1.28
N GLY A 53 20.87 13.12 1.67
CA GLY A 53 20.63 12.69 3.06
C GLY A 53 19.94 13.74 3.94
N GLY A 54 19.72 14.96 3.43
CA GLY A 54 19.10 16.04 4.19
C GLY A 54 17.56 16.02 4.16
N THR A 55 16.95 16.74 5.11
CA THR A 55 15.49 16.82 5.25
C THR A 55 15.00 18.26 5.22
N VAL A 56 13.98 18.52 4.43
CA VAL A 56 13.20 19.76 4.42
C VAL A 56 11.89 19.53 5.16
N TYR A 57 11.74 20.16 6.31
CA TYR A 57 10.53 20.14 7.11
C TYR A 57 9.64 21.34 6.74
N VAL A 58 8.38 21.07 6.39
CA VAL A 58 7.41 22.10 6.03
C VAL A 58 6.35 22.20 7.13
N MET A 59 6.18 23.40 7.69
CA MET A 59 5.20 23.69 8.73
C MET A 59 3.80 23.91 8.15
N ASP A 60 2.78 23.96 9.00
CA ASP A 60 1.41 24.31 8.57
C ASP A 60 1.43 25.63 7.80
N GLY A 61 0.61 25.70 6.78
CA GLY A 61 0.48 26.87 5.95
C GLY A 61 -0.09 26.52 4.58
N ILE A 62 -0.35 27.53 3.77
CA ILE A 62 -0.81 27.39 2.40
C ILE A 62 0.32 27.83 1.46
N TYR A 63 0.77 26.92 0.64
CA TYR A 63 1.85 27.14 -0.32
C TYR A 63 1.25 27.14 -1.74
N THR A 64 1.40 28.24 -2.44
CA THR A 64 0.84 28.45 -3.79
C THR A 64 1.92 28.91 -4.74
N ASP A 65 1.60 28.95 -6.03
CA ASP A 65 2.45 29.55 -7.07
C ASP A 65 2.27 31.08 -7.20
N GLU A 66 1.48 31.69 -6.33
CA GLU A 66 1.27 33.15 -6.26
C GLU A 66 2.55 33.93 -5.86
N SER A 67 3.68 33.59 -6.41
CA SER A 67 4.91 34.34 -6.15
C SER A 67 4.89 35.76 -6.72
N ALA A 68 3.83 36.16 -7.44
CA ALA A 68 3.78 37.44 -8.14
C ALA A 68 2.47 38.23 -8.01
N GLY A 69 1.48 37.75 -7.25
CA GLY A 69 0.20 38.48 -7.10
C GLY A 69 -0.65 38.56 -8.37
N GLU A 70 -0.37 37.69 -9.34
CA GLU A 70 -1.17 37.58 -10.55
C GLU A 70 -2.36 36.64 -10.32
N PRO A 71 -3.55 36.99 -10.81
CA PRO A 71 -4.71 36.16 -10.64
C PRO A 71 -4.58 34.86 -11.44
N PHE A 72 -5.23 33.82 -10.92
CA PHE A 72 -5.53 32.57 -11.59
C PHE A 72 -5.92 32.75 -13.06
N VAL A 73 -5.74 31.74 -13.89
CA VAL A 73 -6.12 31.74 -15.30
C VAL A 73 -7.51 32.32 -15.48
N SER A 74 -7.64 33.47 -16.13
CA SER A 74 -8.94 33.96 -16.55
C SER A 74 -9.30 33.35 -17.89
N PHE A 75 -10.51 32.82 -18.00
CA PHE A 75 -11.06 32.30 -19.22
C PHE A 75 -11.92 33.36 -19.88
N TYR A 76 -11.86 33.46 -21.22
CA TYR A 76 -12.76 34.28 -22.01
C TYR A 76 -13.35 33.44 -23.16
N GLU A 77 -14.57 33.76 -23.53
CA GLU A 77 -15.22 33.18 -24.69
C GLU A 77 -14.93 34.09 -25.91
N ASP A 78 -14.50 33.51 -27.01
CA ASP A 78 -14.36 34.24 -28.27
C ASP A 78 -15.59 34.00 -29.14
N ALA A 79 -16.51 34.95 -29.14
CA ALA A 79 -17.72 34.90 -29.94
C ALA A 79 -17.47 34.88 -31.46
N THR A 80 -16.25 35.13 -31.89
CA THR A 80 -15.87 35.07 -33.31
C THR A 80 -15.43 33.68 -33.73
N GLN A 81 -15.18 32.82 -32.77
CA GLN A 81 -14.77 31.43 -32.97
C GLN A 81 -15.80 30.47 -32.33
N GLN A 82 -16.65 29.96 -33.19
CA GLN A 82 -17.73 29.05 -32.75
C GLN A 82 -17.58 27.67 -33.35
N ASP A 83 -18.04 26.66 -32.61
CA ASP A 83 -18.20 25.31 -33.13
C ASP A 83 -19.40 25.21 -34.11
N SER A 84 -19.61 24.05 -34.70
CA SER A 84 -20.72 23.79 -35.61
C SER A 84 -22.10 23.87 -34.97
N ALA A 85 -22.18 23.87 -33.62
CA ALA A 85 -23.40 24.03 -32.85
C ALA A 85 -23.64 25.47 -32.38
N GLY A 86 -22.71 26.41 -32.72
CA GLY A 86 -22.81 27.80 -32.35
C GLY A 86 -22.29 28.16 -30.97
N ASN A 87 -21.59 27.23 -30.28
CA ASN A 87 -20.97 27.52 -28.99
C ASN A 87 -19.63 28.22 -29.18
N ASN A 88 -19.37 29.23 -28.38
CA ASN A 88 -18.11 29.97 -28.42
C ASN A 88 -16.96 29.07 -27.92
N TYR A 89 -15.78 29.21 -28.52
CA TYR A 89 -14.58 28.64 -27.97
C TYR A 89 -14.14 29.40 -26.71
N VAL A 90 -13.64 28.66 -25.73
CA VAL A 90 -13.11 29.21 -24.48
C VAL A 90 -11.58 29.19 -24.53
N PHE A 91 -10.98 30.33 -24.36
CA PHE A 91 -9.53 30.54 -24.32
C PHE A 91 -9.13 31.03 -22.95
N SER A 92 -7.90 30.76 -22.55
CA SER A 92 -7.28 31.51 -21.43
C SER A 92 -6.57 32.73 -22.01
N ASN A 93 -6.33 33.71 -21.16
CA ASN A 93 -5.61 34.93 -21.54
C ASN A 93 -4.10 34.70 -21.76
N GLY A 94 -3.67 33.48 -21.94
CA GLY A 94 -2.35 33.13 -22.49
C GLY A 94 -1.14 33.31 -21.56
N GLU A 95 -1.28 34.06 -20.50
CA GLU A 95 -0.17 34.41 -19.62
C GLU A 95 0.23 33.27 -18.67
N ASN A 96 -0.65 32.33 -18.45
CA ASN A 96 -0.48 31.25 -17.48
C ASN A 96 -0.08 29.89 -18.07
N LEU A 97 0.24 29.83 -19.35
CA LEU A 97 0.78 28.60 -19.97
C LEU A 97 2.13 28.19 -19.38
N ASN A 98 2.79 29.10 -18.69
CA ASN A 98 4.10 28.95 -18.08
C ASN A 98 4.03 28.96 -16.55
N ASN A 99 2.85 28.88 -15.95
CA ASN A 99 2.78 28.77 -14.48
C ASN A 99 3.59 27.57 -14.03
N PRO A 100 4.63 27.80 -13.22
CA PRO A 100 5.44 26.72 -12.73
C PRO A 100 4.59 25.83 -11.81
N HIS A 101 5.06 24.62 -11.56
CA HIS A 101 4.57 23.85 -10.42
C HIS A 101 4.88 24.63 -9.13
N VAL A 102 4.02 24.54 -8.14
CA VAL A 102 4.24 25.21 -6.84
C VAL A 102 5.57 24.79 -6.24
N VAL A 103 5.89 23.51 -6.31
CA VAL A 103 7.18 22.96 -5.88
C VAL A 103 7.85 22.25 -7.04
N THR A 104 9.13 22.53 -7.26
CA THR A 104 9.97 21.81 -8.22
C THR A 104 11.23 21.30 -7.52
N ILE A 105 11.40 19.99 -7.48
CA ILE A 105 12.56 19.31 -6.88
C ILE A 105 13.57 19.06 -8.00
N ASN A 106 14.66 19.85 -8.04
CA ASN A 106 15.75 19.71 -9.02
C ASN A 106 17.05 19.22 -8.39
N LYS A 107 16.94 18.44 -7.34
CA LYS A 107 18.09 17.89 -6.61
C LYS A 107 17.93 16.39 -6.40
N ALA A 108 19.06 15.70 -6.31
CA ALA A 108 19.11 14.28 -6.04
C ALA A 108 19.75 13.99 -4.69
N GLY A 109 19.22 12.99 -4.01
CA GLY A 109 20.01 12.20 -3.07
C GLY A 109 20.92 11.21 -3.81
N ASN A 110 21.47 10.26 -3.11
CA ASN A 110 22.28 9.19 -3.70
C ASN A 110 22.31 7.97 -2.76
N GLU A 111 22.86 6.87 -3.22
CA GLU A 111 22.95 5.63 -2.47
C GLU A 111 23.83 5.76 -1.20
N THR A 112 24.87 6.56 -1.24
CA THR A 112 25.85 6.69 -0.16
C THR A 112 25.37 7.61 0.96
N ASP A 113 24.88 8.80 0.62
CA ASP A 113 24.48 9.82 1.59
C ASP A 113 22.97 9.75 1.92
N GLY A 114 22.18 9.03 1.11
CA GLY A 114 20.76 8.80 1.30
C GLY A 114 19.85 9.75 0.53
N TYR A 115 18.56 9.60 0.79
CA TYR A 115 17.49 10.36 0.13
C TYR A 115 17.45 11.82 0.58
N ILE A 116 17.09 12.73 -0.33
CA ILE A 116 16.57 14.04 0.05
C ILE A 116 15.10 13.82 0.44
N THR A 117 14.73 14.24 1.66
CA THR A 117 13.38 14.09 2.17
C THR A 117 12.69 15.44 2.25
N LEU A 118 11.61 15.61 1.50
CA LEU A 118 10.66 16.73 1.64
C LEU A 118 9.44 16.22 2.40
N LYS A 119 9.21 16.73 3.61
CA LYS A 119 8.14 16.23 4.47
C LYS A 119 7.51 17.31 5.36
N ASN A 120 6.32 17.00 5.84
CA ASN A 120 5.67 17.81 6.86
C ASN A 120 6.49 17.84 8.17
N TYR A 121 6.45 18.98 8.87
CA TYR A 121 6.94 19.04 10.24
C TYR A 121 6.04 18.15 11.14
N PRO A 122 6.57 17.49 12.17
CA PRO A 122 5.79 16.57 13.01
C PRO A 122 4.48 17.17 13.51
N ASN A 123 3.36 16.50 13.26
CA ASN A 123 1.99 16.91 13.56
C ASN A 123 1.48 18.15 12.78
N HIS A 124 2.17 18.59 11.74
CA HIS A 124 1.73 19.62 10.82
C HIS A 124 1.17 18.97 9.54
N ARG A 125 0.31 19.72 8.84
CA ARG A 125 -0.26 19.31 7.55
C ARG A 125 -0.18 20.48 6.56
N PRO A 126 1.00 20.71 5.96
CA PRO A 126 1.15 21.77 4.97
C PRO A 126 0.29 21.48 3.74
N LYS A 127 -0.35 22.52 3.21
CA LYS A 127 -1.23 22.44 2.06
C LYS A 127 -0.62 23.14 0.86
N ILE A 128 -0.49 22.41 -0.25
CA ILE A 128 -0.06 22.94 -1.55
C ILE A 128 -1.30 23.10 -2.42
N ILE A 129 -1.59 24.33 -2.83
CA ILE A 129 -2.71 24.64 -3.73
C ILE A 129 -2.15 25.12 -5.07
N PHE A 130 -2.54 24.49 -6.15
CA PHE A 130 -2.11 24.87 -7.49
C PHE A 130 -3.29 25.14 -8.43
N ASP A 131 -3.04 25.96 -9.43
CA ASP A 131 -4.01 26.28 -10.49
C ASP A 131 -3.41 26.19 -11.91
N GLY A 132 -2.16 25.77 -12.00
CA GLY A 132 -1.41 25.67 -13.25
C GLY A 132 -1.05 24.26 -13.65
N GLN A 133 0.24 24.00 -13.81
CA GLN A 133 0.76 22.72 -14.28
C GLN A 133 0.67 21.60 -13.24
N GLY A 134 0.71 21.94 -11.95
CA GLY A 134 0.59 20.98 -10.89
C GLY A 134 1.16 21.45 -9.54
N GLY A 135 1.01 20.58 -8.53
CA GLY A 135 1.50 20.85 -7.19
C GLY A 135 3.01 20.64 -7.06
N ILE A 136 3.46 19.39 -7.09
CA ILE A 136 4.86 19.01 -6.92
C ILE A 136 5.39 18.35 -8.19
N LYS A 137 6.48 18.90 -8.74
CA LYS A 137 7.21 18.31 -9.86
C LYS A 137 8.56 17.77 -9.40
N LEU A 138 8.86 16.52 -9.77
CA LEU A 138 10.21 16.01 -9.82
C LEU A 138 10.86 16.53 -11.12
N GLY A 139 11.89 17.33 -10.99
CA GLY A 139 12.63 17.87 -12.15
C GLY A 139 13.72 16.92 -12.64
N PRO A 140 14.43 17.24 -13.73
CA PRO A 140 15.32 16.30 -14.44
C PRO A 140 16.40 15.62 -13.60
N ASN A 141 16.75 16.17 -12.46
CA ASN A 141 17.80 15.64 -11.60
C ASN A 141 17.26 15.00 -10.30
N ALA A 142 15.94 14.88 -10.16
CA ALA A 142 15.33 14.41 -8.93
C ALA A 142 15.35 12.88 -8.87
N ASN A 143 16.35 12.32 -8.22
CA ASN A 143 16.48 10.92 -7.90
C ASN A 143 16.83 10.76 -6.42
N TYR A 144 16.52 9.62 -5.80
CA TYR A 144 16.64 9.40 -4.36
C TYR A 144 15.93 10.52 -3.57
N VAL A 145 14.60 10.64 -3.78
CA VAL A 145 13.76 11.67 -3.16
C VAL A 145 12.57 11.02 -2.46
N ILE A 146 12.23 11.51 -1.28
CA ILE A 146 11.02 11.18 -0.53
C ILE A 146 10.14 12.42 -0.46
N VAL A 147 8.84 12.29 -0.80
CA VAL A 147 7.80 13.32 -0.58
C VAL A 147 6.75 12.76 0.35
N GLU A 148 6.56 13.39 1.51
CA GLU A 148 5.75 12.82 2.59
C GLU A 148 4.92 13.87 3.33
N GLY A 149 3.64 13.56 3.58
CA GLY A 149 2.80 14.26 4.56
C GLY A 149 2.17 15.58 4.08
N PHE A 150 2.00 15.78 2.79
CA PHE A 150 1.38 16.97 2.19
C PHE A 150 -0.09 16.74 1.86
N GLU A 151 -0.88 17.81 1.95
CA GLU A 151 -2.14 17.94 1.25
C GLU A 151 -1.89 18.71 -0.05
N VAL A 152 -2.26 18.13 -1.20
CA VAL A 152 -2.07 18.75 -2.53
C VAL A 152 -3.42 18.89 -3.20
N GLU A 153 -3.89 20.11 -3.35
CA GLU A 153 -5.18 20.45 -3.92
C GLU A 153 -5.05 21.14 -5.27
N GLY A 154 -5.82 20.66 -6.25
CA GLY A 154 -5.91 21.26 -7.58
C GLY A 154 -7.20 22.07 -7.80
N PRO A 155 -7.38 22.69 -8.98
CA PRO A 155 -8.48 23.61 -9.26
C PRO A 155 -9.76 22.94 -9.76
N SER A 156 -9.95 21.59 -9.61
CA SER A 156 -11.08 20.90 -10.26
C SER A 156 -12.44 21.44 -9.86
N GLN A 157 -12.61 21.90 -8.62
CA GLN A 157 -13.87 22.47 -8.15
C GLN A 157 -14.22 23.83 -8.82
N SER A 158 -13.23 24.51 -9.36
CA SER A 158 -13.39 25.79 -10.08
C SER A 158 -13.64 25.61 -11.59
N ILE A 159 -13.51 24.40 -12.11
CA ILE A 159 -13.66 24.10 -13.55
C ILE A 159 -15.08 23.59 -13.80
N THR A 160 -15.76 24.17 -14.77
CA THR A 160 -17.05 23.69 -15.23
C THR A 160 -16.90 22.65 -16.36
N TYR A 161 -17.90 21.79 -16.51
CA TYR A 161 -17.95 20.83 -17.62
C TYR A 161 -17.81 21.52 -18.99
N ASN A 162 -18.53 22.66 -19.19
CA ASN A 162 -18.47 23.39 -20.44
C ASN A 162 -17.07 23.92 -20.75
N GLN A 163 -16.35 24.47 -19.77
CA GLN A 163 -14.97 24.92 -19.96
C GLN A 163 -14.06 23.75 -20.39
N ALA A 164 -14.19 22.60 -19.72
CA ALA A 164 -13.37 21.43 -20.04
C ALA A 164 -13.67 20.83 -21.43
N ILE A 165 -14.95 20.76 -21.82
CA ILE A 165 -15.36 20.32 -23.17
C ILE A 165 -14.86 21.27 -24.25
N MET A 166 -14.93 22.57 -24.00
CA MET A 166 -14.40 23.57 -24.96
C MET A 166 -12.87 23.48 -25.07
N ASN A 167 -12.17 23.27 -23.96
CA ASN A 167 -10.73 22.99 -24.01
C ASN A 167 -10.40 21.74 -24.85
N ARG A 168 -11.13 20.64 -24.66
CA ARG A 168 -11.00 19.46 -25.52
C ARG A 168 -11.19 19.77 -27.00
N ARG A 169 -12.24 20.54 -27.35
CA ARG A 169 -12.48 20.96 -28.73
C ARG A 169 -11.33 21.77 -29.29
N ASN A 170 -10.84 22.75 -28.52
CA ASN A 170 -9.68 23.55 -28.90
C ASN A 170 -8.46 22.67 -29.17
N ARG A 171 -8.20 21.70 -28.30
CA ARG A 171 -7.08 20.78 -28.44
C ARG A 171 -7.13 19.95 -29.71
N ILE A 172 -8.31 19.45 -30.08
CA ILE A 172 -8.51 18.71 -31.33
C ILE A 172 -8.25 19.64 -32.54
N THR A 173 -8.81 20.83 -32.53
CA THR A 173 -8.69 21.80 -33.63
C THR A 173 -7.26 22.32 -33.78
N LEU A 174 -6.58 22.65 -32.68
CA LEU A 174 -5.25 23.23 -32.69
C LEU A 174 -4.13 22.22 -32.95
N LYS A 175 -4.39 20.94 -32.70
CA LYS A 175 -3.42 19.89 -33.07
C LYS A 175 -3.18 19.79 -34.57
N GLU A 176 -4.17 20.17 -35.36
CA GLU A 176 -4.05 20.19 -36.82
C GLU A 176 -3.39 21.49 -37.35
N SER A 177 -3.27 22.52 -36.53
CA SER A 177 -2.52 23.74 -36.86
C SER A 177 -1.15 23.69 -36.21
N GLU A 178 -0.11 24.10 -36.88
CA GLU A 178 1.29 24.07 -36.39
C GLU A 178 1.55 24.95 -35.14
N ASN A 179 0.53 25.61 -34.61
CA ASN A 179 0.57 26.41 -33.39
C ASN A 179 0.13 25.63 -32.15
N GLN A 180 0.90 24.63 -31.74
CA GLN A 180 0.66 23.86 -30.52
C GLN A 180 0.86 24.68 -29.20
N ASN A 181 1.37 25.89 -29.27
CA ASN A 181 1.80 26.66 -28.11
C ASN A 181 0.69 27.43 -27.39
N ASN A 182 -0.51 27.50 -27.91
CA ASN A 182 -1.64 28.26 -27.33
C ASN A 182 -2.67 27.35 -26.63
N ASN A 183 -2.24 26.27 -26.07
CA ASN A 183 -3.11 25.29 -25.44
C ASN A 183 -3.17 25.52 -23.93
N ASN A 184 -4.32 25.85 -23.41
CA ASN A 184 -4.66 25.86 -21.98
C ASN A 184 -4.65 24.47 -21.36
N TYR A 185 -3.94 23.56 -21.99
CA TYR A 185 -3.88 22.17 -21.67
C TYR A 185 -3.39 21.91 -20.24
N SER A 186 -2.43 22.71 -19.78
CA SER A 186 -1.83 22.55 -18.45
C SER A 186 -2.85 22.70 -17.34
N TYR A 187 -3.70 23.71 -17.40
CA TYR A 187 -4.74 23.95 -16.41
C TYR A 187 -5.76 22.80 -16.33
N PHE A 188 -6.22 22.28 -17.46
CA PHE A 188 -7.16 21.14 -17.50
C PHE A 188 -6.50 19.78 -17.34
N SER A 189 -5.20 19.72 -17.13
CA SER A 189 -4.44 18.47 -16.99
C SER A 189 -3.40 18.54 -15.88
N GLY A 190 -3.47 19.56 -15.03
CA GLY A 190 -2.59 19.74 -13.88
C GLY A 190 -2.60 18.50 -13.00
N LYS A 191 -1.43 18.12 -12.51
CA LYS A 191 -1.22 16.91 -11.72
C LYS A 191 -0.84 17.26 -10.29
N GLY A 192 -1.26 16.46 -9.33
CA GLY A 192 -0.87 16.68 -7.95
C GLY A 192 0.63 16.52 -7.76
N ILE A 193 1.17 15.33 -8.04
CA ILE A 193 2.60 15.03 -7.96
C ILE A 193 3.02 14.38 -9.27
N TRP A 194 4.08 14.89 -9.87
CA TRP A 194 4.47 14.48 -11.21
C TRP A 194 5.98 14.28 -11.38
N GLY A 195 6.39 13.07 -11.78
CA GLY A 195 7.67 12.78 -12.42
C GLY A 195 7.49 12.74 -13.95
N GLY A 196 8.22 13.62 -14.65
CA GLY A 196 8.12 13.74 -16.08
C GLY A 196 8.89 12.67 -16.86
N TYR A 197 9.37 12.99 -18.05
CA TYR A 197 10.14 12.11 -18.95
C TYR A 197 11.65 12.29 -18.70
N ASP A 198 12.08 12.19 -17.46
CA ASP A 198 13.42 12.58 -17.02
C ASP A 198 14.19 11.42 -16.33
N ASP A 199 13.88 10.17 -16.67
CA ASP A 199 14.53 8.95 -16.16
C ASP A 199 14.59 8.90 -14.63
N HIS A 200 13.49 9.21 -13.95
CA HIS A 200 13.43 9.23 -12.49
C HIS A 200 13.60 7.85 -11.87
N HIS A 201 14.35 7.76 -10.77
CA HIS A 201 14.48 6.52 -10.02
C HIS A 201 14.67 6.73 -8.52
N HIS A 202 14.36 5.68 -7.72
CA HIS A 202 14.45 5.72 -6.27
C HIS A 202 13.66 6.89 -5.68
N ILE A 203 12.36 6.94 -6.00
CA ILE A 203 11.43 7.95 -5.49
C ILE A 203 10.38 7.28 -4.59
N ILE A 204 10.10 7.89 -3.45
CA ILE A 204 9.04 7.45 -2.52
C ILE A 204 8.04 8.59 -2.33
N ILE A 205 6.78 8.36 -2.67
CA ILE A 205 5.67 9.27 -2.45
C ILE A 205 4.74 8.62 -1.43
N ARG A 206 4.68 9.19 -0.21
CA ARG A 206 3.92 8.53 0.86
C ARG A 206 3.20 9.47 1.80
N ASN A 207 2.11 8.96 2.42
CA ASN A 207 1.34 9.66 3.45
C ASN A 207 0.79 11.02 2.98
N ASN A 208 0.60 11.24 1.68
CA ASN A 208 0.05 12.47 1.13
C ASN A 208 -1.45 12.33 0.90
N ILE A 209 -2.15 13.47 0.93
CA ILE A 209 -3.54 13.60 0.47
C ILE A 209 -3.49 14.40 -0.83
N VAL A 210 -3.92 13.81 -1.94
CA VAL A 210 -3.90 14.46 -3.26
C VAL A 210 -5.31 14.47 -3.83
N HIS A 211 -5.86 15.67 -4.07
CA HIS A 211 -7.25 15.76 -4.47
C HIS A 211 -7.55 16.92 -5.40
N ASP A 212 -8.74 16.85 -6.00
CA ASP A 212 -9.30 17.89 -6.88
C ASP A 212 -8.37 18.29 -8.03
N THR A 213 -7.57 17.33 -8.52
CA THR A 213 -6.66 17.61 -9.65
C THR A 213 -7.37 17.39 -10.99
N PRO A 214 -7.26 18.30 -11.95
CA PRO A 214 -7.88 18.13 -13.27
C PRO A 214 -7.30 16.94 -14.04
N GLY A 215 -6.02 16.66 -13.90
CA GLY A 215 -5.30 15.51 -14.41
C GLY A 215 -5.07 14.45 -13.34
N SER A 216 -4.02 13.66 -13.48
CA SER A 216 -3.66 12.59 -12.52
C SER A 216 -3.34 13.14 -11.14
N GLY A 217 -3.69 12.39 -10.10
CA GLY A 217 -3.23 12.67 -8.75
C GLY A 217 -1.71 12.52 -8.65
N ILE A 218 -1.20 11.32 -8.95
CA ILE A 218 0.24 11.02 -8.95
C ILE A 218 0.59 10.34 -10.28
N ARG A 219 1.62 10.83 -10.97
CA ARG A 219 2.04 10.26 -12.25
C ARG A 219 3.56 10.26 -12.42
N PHE A 220 4.08 9.14 -12.88
CA PHE A 220 5.46 8.98 -13.33
C PHE A 220 5.52 8.43 -14.75
N ASN A 221 6.42 9.02 -15.56
CA ASN A 221 6.80 8.52 -16.87
C ASN A 221 8.30 8.22 -16.83
N ASP A 222 8.78 7.34 -17.72
CA ASP A 222 10.21 7.01 -17.89
C ASP A 222 10.93 6.88 -16.55
N SER A 223 10.53 5.89 -15.73
CA SER A 223 10.97 5.82 -14.34
C SER A 223 11.19 4.37 -13.88
N ASP A 224 11.99 4.19 -12.84
CA ASP A 224 12.32 2.93 -12.19
C ASP A 224 12.40 3.10 -10.66
N TYR A 225 12.21 2.02 -9.89
CA TYR A 225 12.28 2.06 -8.42
C TYR A 225 11.40 3.15 -7.79
N ILE A 226 10.12 3.20 -8.19
CA ILE A 226 9.16 4.15 -7.63
C ILE A 226 8.25 3.44 -6.64
N THR A 227 8.11 4.02 -5.44
CA THR A 227 7.16 3.57 -4.42
C THR A 227 6.11 4.64 -4.17
N ILE A 228 4.83 4.29 -4.34
CA ILE A 228 3.67 5.12 -3.99
C ILE A 228 2.92 4.39 -2.88
N GLU A 229 2.99 4.91 -1.64
CA GLU A 229 2.47 4.19 -0.48
C GLU A 229 1.67 5.05 0.49
N ASN A 230 0.58 4.49 1.03
CA ASN A 230 -0.23 5.11 2.09
C ASN A 230 -0.74 6.52 1.75
N ASN A 231 -1.00 6.81 0.47
CA ASN A 231 -1.59 8.08 0.06
C ASN A 231 -3.11 7.96 -0.03
N THR A 232 -3.81 9.07 0.21
CA THR A 232 -5.23 9.24 -0.08
C THR A 232 -5.39 10.09 -1.33
N ILE A 233 -6.03 9.54 -2.37
CA ILE A 233 -6.12 10.19 -3.69
C ILE A 233 -7.57 10.19 -4.15
N TYR A 234 -8.19 11.38 -4.29
CA TYR A 234 -9.59 11.45 -4.66
C TYR A 234 -9.93 12.68 -5.53
N ASN A 235 -11.08 12.61 -6.22
CA ASN A 235 -11.58 13.68 -7.09
C ASN A 235 -10.56 14.12 -8.15
N THR A 236 -9.73 13.22 -8.65
CA THR A 236 -8.74 13.54 -9.68
C THR A 236 -9.23 13.13 -11.06
N THR A 237 -8.56 13.61 -12.10
CA THR A 237 -8.78 13.28 -13.52
C THR A 237 -10.05 13.87 -14.15
N TRP A 238 -10.83 14.67 -13.45
CA TRP A 238 -12.18 15.06 -13.87
C TRP A 238 -12.24 15.80 -15.21
N TRP A 239 -11.28 16.64 -15.50
CA TRP A 239 -11.42 17.64 -16.58
C TRP A 239 -10.45 17.47 -17.73
N THR A 240 -9.55 16.53 -17.63
CA THR A 240 -8.58 16.30 -18.70
C THR A 240 -9.16 15.50 -19.87
N SER A 241 -8.85 15.92 -21.08
CA SER A 241 -9.08 15.12 -22.28
C SER A 241 -7.93 14.16 -22.60
N SER A 242 -6.90 14.12 -21.77
CA SER A 242 -5.80 13.15 -21.87
C SER A 242 -6.15 11.83 -21.21
N ALA A 243 -5.40 10.79 -21.58
CA ALA A 243 -5.33 9.55 -20.84
C ALA A 243 -4.78 9.81 -19.43
N SER A 244 -5.63 9.74 -18.41
CA SER A 244 -5.30 10.11 -17.04
C SER A 244 -6.04 9.24 -16.05
N SER A 245 -5.36 8.85 -14.98
CA SER A 245 -5.89 8.05 -13.89
C SER A 245 -5.36 8.57 -12.56
N ALA A 246 -5.88 8.12 -11.44
CA ALA A 246 -5.48 8.67 -10.15
C ALA A 246 -3.98 8.48 -9.90
N VAL A 247 -3.50 7.22 -10.03
CA VAL A 247 -2.07 6.87 -9.99
C VAL A 247 -1.68 6.28 -11.33
N VAL A 248 -0.60 6.77 -11.93
CA VAL A 248 -0.12 6.31 -13.25
C VAL A 248 1.37 6.06 -13.23
N PHE A 249 1.77 4.84 -13.63
CA PHE A 249 3.10 4.57 -14.17
C PHE A 249 2.99 4.34 -15.68
N ALA A 250 3.69 5.13 -16.47
CA ALA A 250 3.67 5.00 -17.92
C ALA A 250 5.09 5.01 -18.48
N GLU A 251 5.32 4.13 -19.46
CA GLU A 251 6.58 4.12 -20.19
C GLU A 251 7.81 3.87 -19.29
N THR A 252 7.65 3.02 -18.25
CA THR A 252 8.73 2.68 -17.31
C THR A 252 9.94 2.11 -18.02
N ILE A 253 11.12 2.50 -17.57
CA ILE A 253 12.41 2.11 -18.13
C ILE A 253 13.38 1.72 -17.02
N ALA A 254 14.28 0.79 -17.26
CA ALA A 254 15.34 0.49 -16.31
C ALA A 254 16.37 1.64 -16.22
N VAL A 255 16.91 1.87 -15.04
CA VAL A 255 17.96 2.88 -14.81
C VAL A 255 19.15 2.65 -15.74
N ASN A 256 19.54 1.38 -15.91
CA ASN A 256 20.55 0.94 -16.86
C ASN A 256 20.29 -0.53 -17.25
N ASP A 257 21.01 -1.04 -18.25
CA ASP A 257 20.80 -2.39 -18.77
C ASP A 257 21.16 -3.49 -17.75
N ASP A 258 22.19 -3.29 -16.94
CA ASP A 258 22.63 -4.26 -15.93
C ASP A 258 21.63 -4.38 -14.77
N ASP A 259 20.86 -3.33 -14.54
CA ASP A 259 19.84 -3.24 -13.50
C ASP A 259 18.44 -3.65 -13.99
N ASN A 260 18.31 -4.06 -15.25
CA ASN A 260 17.04 -4.49 -15.81
C ASN A 260 16.72 -5.95 -15.43
N THR A 261 16.34 -6.15 -14.19
CA THR A 261 16.04 -7.44 -13.58
C THR A 261 14.54 -7.65 -13.40
N THR A 262 14.13 -8.86 -13.02
CA THR A 262 12.73 -9.22 -12.74
C THR A 262 12.30 -8.90 -11.31
N ASP A 263 13.14 -8.23 -10.55
CA ASP A 263 12.86 -7.84 -9.16
C ASP A 263 11.65 -6.92 -9.05
N ILE A 264 11.09 -6.83 -7.84
CA ILE A 264 10.02 -5.88 -7.55
C ILE A 264 10.63 -4.48 -7.47
N LYS A 265 10.32 -3.64 -8.44
CA LYS A 265 10.90 -2.29 -8.57
C LYS A 265 9.88 -1.18 -8.50
N MET A 266 8.63 -1.44 -8.92
CA MET A 266 7.56 -0.47 -8.99
C MET A 266 6.47 -0.87 -7.99
N ILE A 267 6.26 -0.07 -6.94
CA ILE A 267 5.42 -0.44 -5.81
C ILE A 267 4.28 0.57 -5.64
N ILE A 268 3.05 0.07 -5.62
CA ILE A 268 1.84 0.82 -5.27
C ILE A 268 1.16 0.07 -4.13
N ARG A 269 1.25 0.59 -2.89
CA ARG A 269 0.71 -0.13 -1.73
C ARG A 269 0.05 0.76 -0.70
N GLY A 270 -0.96 0.22 -0.01
CA GLY A 270 -1.62 0.89 1.10
C GLY A 270 -2.36 2.18 0.74
N ASN A 271 -2.60 2.45 -0.54
CA ASN A 271 -3.25 3.68 -0.96
C ASN A 271 -4.77 3.56 -0.91
N THR A 272 -5.45 4.63 -0.49
CA THR A 272 -6.90 4.79 -0.58
C THR A 272 -7.23 5.71 -1.76
N VAL A 273 -7.86 5.15 -2.79
CA VAL A 273 -8.03 5.81 -4.09
C VAL A 273 -9.51 5.79 -4.48
N TYR A 274 -10.18 6.94 -4.45
CA TYR A 274 -11.62 6.97 -4.68
C TYR A 274 -12.12 8.17 -5.47
N ASN A 275 -13.26 7.98 -6.16
CA ASN A 275 -13.95 9.01 -6.93
C ASN A 275 -13.08 9.71 -7.99
N ASN A 276 -12.15 9.01 -8.60
CA ASN A 276 -11.28 9.53 -9.65
C ASN A 276 -11.88 9.20 -11.02
N TRP A 277 -12.52 10.18 -11.63
CA TRP A 277 -13.32 9.99 -12.82
C TRP A 277 -12.84 10.86 -13.95
N ASN A 278 -12.60 10.27 -15.09
CA ASN A 278 -12.40 11.05 -16.30
C ASN A 278 -13.78 11.41 -16.90
N ARG A 279 -14.20 12.66 -16.78
CA ARG A 279 -15.51 13.15 -17.21
C ARG A 279 -15.52 13.64 -18.65
N ILE A 280 -14.34 13.87 -19.21
CA ILE A 280 -14.15 14.41 -20.55
C ILE A 280 -13.67 13.30 -21.50
N PRO A 281 -14.30 13.11 -22.65
CA PRO A 281 -13.84 12.13 -23.63
C PRO A 281 -12.42 12.38 -24.09
N PHE A 282 -11.71 11.31 -24.40
CA PHE A 282 -10.34 11.40 -24.87
C PHE A 282 -10.24 12.20 -26.18
N TYR A 283 -9.20 13.04 -26.32
CA TYR A 283 -9.06 13.92 -27.46
C TYR A 283 -8.63 13.20 -28.74
N MET A 284 -7.92 12.09 -28.62
CA MET A 284 -7.54 11.21 -29.73
C MET A 284 -8.10 9.82 -29.48
N ALA A 285 -9.37 9.62 -29.73
CA ALA A 285 -9.84 8.25 -29.83
C ALA A 285 -9.15 7.60 -31.05
N SER A 286 -8.71 6.36 -30.89
CA SER A 286 -8.18 5.60 -32.01
C SER A 286 -9.30 5.47 -33.05
N PHE A 287 -9.06 5.95 -34.25
CA PHE A 287 -9.99 5.86 -35.36
C PHE A 287 -9.66 4.61 -36.17
N PRO A 288 -10.64 3.82 -36.54
CA PRO A 288 -10.42 2.87 -37.60
C PRO A 288 -10.02 3.64 -38.86
N ASP A 289 -8.98 3.18 -39.51
CA ASP A 289 -8.56 3.59 -40.85
C ASP A 289 -8.03 5.01 -41.02
N ASN A 290 -7.23 5.54 -40.09
CA ASN A 290 -6.60 6.87 -40.25
C ASN A 290 -7.57 8.00 -40.60
N ALA A 291 -8.87 7.81 -40.38
CA ALA A 291 -9.88 8.83 -40.62
C ALA A 291 -9.76 9.93 -39.57
N GLN A 292 -9.07 11.02 -39.93
CA GLN A 292 -9.14 12.24 -39.12
C GLN A 292 -10.57 12.78 -39.22
N PRO A 293 -11.18 13.19 -38.11
CA PRO A 293 -12.46 13.84 -38.16
C PRO A 293 -12.38 15.12 -38.98
N PRO A 294 -13.40 15.45 -39.74
CA PRO A 294 -13.49 16.77 -40.34
C PRO A 294 -13.43 17.84 -39.24
N LYS A 295 -12.67 18.91 -39.45
CA LYS A 295 -12.62 20.06 -38.53
C LYS A 295 -14.05 20.46 -38.16
N GLY A 296 -14.30 20.61 -36.85
CA GLY A 296 -15.59 21.04 -36.33
C GLY A 296 -16.66 19.95 -36.22
N ASN A 297 -16.40 18.70 -36.59
CA ASN A 297 -17.40 17.63 -36.49
C ASN A 297 -17.13 16.76 -35.26
N TYR A 298 -17.55 17.24 -34.09
CA TYR A 298 -17.38 16.58 -32.80
C TYR A 298 -18.43 15.50 -32.52
N GLY A 299 -19.37 15.29 -33.45
CA GLY A 299 -20.47 14.33 -33.32
C GLY A 299 -20.15 12.92 -33.81
N ASN A 300 -18.93 12.63 -34.25
CA ASN A 300 -18.59 11.30 -34.74
C ASN A 300 -18.28 10.33 -33.61
N ALA A 301 -18.76 9.12 -33.76
CA ALA A 301 -18.76 8.06 -32.77
C ALA A 301 -17.38 7.76 -32.11
N GLY A 302 -16.27 8.01 -32.81
CA GLY A 302 -14.92 7.78 -32.28
C GLY A 302 -14.47 8.78 -31.21
N TYR A 303 -15.16 9.88 -30.99
CA TYR A 303 -14.70 11.00 -30.16
C TYR A 303 -15.33 11.10 -28.77
N SER A 304 -16.31 10.29 -28.50
CA SER A 304 -17.07 10.35 -27.25
C SER A 304 -16.60 9.38 -26.17
N THR A 305 -15.52 8.64 -26.44
CA THR A 305 -15.09 7.59 -25.53
C THR A 305 -14.26 8.15 -24.39
N ILE A 306 -14.71 7.94 -23.15
CA ILE A 306 -13.91 8.10 -21.95
C ILE A 306 -13.03 6.85 -21.84
N LEU A 307 -11.72 7.00 -21.99
CA LEU A 307 -10.79 5.86 -22.04
C LEU A 307 -10.19 5.51 -20.68
N ASP A 308 -10.04 6.47 -19.79
CA ASP A 308 -9.27 6.38 -18.57
C ASP A 308 -10.11 6.78 -17.34
N GLY A 309 -9.47 7.11 -16.23
CA GLY A 309 -10.11 7.34 -14.96
C GLY A 309 -10.03 6.11 -14.06
N GLN A 310 -8.99 5.28 -14.24
CA GLN A 310 -8.70 4.15 -13.37
C GLN A 310 -8.23 4.65 -11.99
N GLY A 311 -8.38 3.80 -10.98
CA GLY A 311 -7.73 4.02 -9.70
C GLY A 311 -6.20 3.92 -9.86
N LEU A 312 -5.69 2.73 -10.14
CA LEU A 312 -4.26 2.46 -10.32
C LEU A 312 -4.01 1.97 -11.75
N TYR A 313 -3.09 2.62 -12.42
CA TYR A 313 -2.82 2.34 -13.83
C TYR A 313 -1.34 2.25 -14.16
N VAL A 314 -0.95 1.12 -14.72
CA VAL A 314 0.38 0.93 -15.35
C VAL A 314 0.19 0.64 -16.81
N THR A 315 0.94 1.34 -17.68
CA THR A 315 0.81 1.17 -19.10
C THR A 315 2.11 1.42 -19.86
N ARG A 316 2.30 0.67 -20.94
CA ARG A 316 3.38 0.91 -21.92
C ARG A 316 4.77 0.93 -21.28
N SER A 317 5.04 0.02 -20.33
CA SER A 317 6.42 -0.20 -19.88
C SER A 317 7.29 -0.44 -21.11
N HIS A 318 8.50 0.10 -21.10
CA HIS A 318 9.34 0.21 -22.27
C HIS A 318 9.42 -1.11 -23.06
N SER A 319 9.16 -1.00 -24.36
CA SER A 319 9.42 -2.02 -25.36
C SER A 319 10.44 -1.50 -26.37
N PRO A 320 11.44 -2.28 -26.79
CA PRO A 320 12.42 -1.84 -27.78
C PRO A 320 11.77 -1.40 -29.08
N SER A 321 12.32 -0.36 -29.70
CA SER A 321 11.93 0.08 -31.03
C SER A 321 13.16 0.61 -31.77
N ASP A 322 13.05 0.78 -33.11
CA ASP A 322 14.15 1.34 -33.92
C ASP A 322 14.56 2.76 -33.47
N THR A 323 13.63 3.52 -32.90
CA THR A 323 13.87 4.87 -32.40
C THR A 323 14.31 4.90 -30.93
N ASN A 324 14.09 3.81 -30.19
CA ASN A 324 14.55 3.62 -28.83
C ASN A 324 14.99 2.16 -28.62
N PRO A 325 16.28 1.88 -28.79
CA PRO A 325 16.80 0.51 -28.78
C PRO A 325 17.07 -0.05 -27.37
N ARG A 326 16.67 0.63 -26.29
CA ARG A 326 16.82 0.12 -24.92
C ARG A 326 16.12 -1.25 -24.79
N PRO A 327 16.62 -2.18 -23.97
CA PRO A 327 15.94 -3.44 -23.70
C PRO A 327 14.53 -3.24 -23.15
N GLY A 328 13.63 -4.19 -23.38
CA GLY A 328 12.30 -4.19 -22.75
C GLY A 328 12.42 -4.20 -21.22
N TYR A 329 11.55 -3.46 -20.54
CA TYR A 329 11.56 -3.37 -19.08
C TYR A 329 11.10 -4.68 -18.43
N LEU A 330 12.00 -5.32 -17.69
CA LEU A 330 11.75 -6.63 -17.05
C LEU A 330 11.15 -6.52 -15.63
N GLY A 331 11.22 -5.36 -14.99
CA GLY A 331 10.85 -5.15 -13.59
C GLY A 331 9.43 -5.60 -13.27
N THR A 332 9.24 -6.10 -12.06
CA THR A 332 7.94 -6.51 -11.52
C THR A 332 7.26 -5.34 -10.82
N PHE A 333 5.96 -5.17 -11.12
CA PHE A 333 5.06 -4.21 -10.46
C PHE A 333 4.33 -4.90 -9.31
N LEU A 334 4.29 -4.25 -8.14
CA LEU A 334 3.56 -4.72 -6.97
C LEU A 334 2.39 -3.79 -6.65
N PHE A 335 1.19 -4.36 -6.61
CA PHE A 335 -0.02 -3.69 -6.13
C PHE A 335 -0.52 -4.44 -4.91
N GLU A 336 -0.40 -3.85 -3.72
CA GLU A 336 -0.80 -4.54 -2.50
C GLU A 336 -1.52 -3.64 -1.50
N ASN A 337 -2.49 -4.20 -0.78
CA ASN A 337 -3.23 -3.50 0.27
C ASN A 337 -3.87 -2.17 -0.19
N ASN A 338 -4.20 -2.00 -1.47
CA ASN A 338 -4.85 -0.77 -1.91
C ASN A 338 -6.36 -0.89 -1.77
N LEU A 339 -7.02 0.21 -1.46
CA LEU A 339 -8.46 0.38 -1.46
C LEU A 339 -8.86 1.28 -2.64
N CYS A 340 -9.53 0.72 -3.65
CA CYS A 340 -9.99 1.45 -4.83
C CYS A 340 -11.52 1.49 -4.87
N VAL A 341 -12.12 2.67 -4.70
CA VAL A 341 -13.57 2.83 -4.57
C VAL A 341 -14.12 3.84 -5.58
N ASN A 342 -15.14 3.45 -6.31
CA ASN A 342 -15.89 4.36 -7.20
C ASN A 342 -15.02 5.16 -8.18
N ASN A 343 -13.96 4.58 -8.70
CA ASN A 343 -13.18 5.22 -9.76
C ASN A 343 -13.86 5.03 -11.12
N GLY A 344 -13.57 5.90 -12.05
CA GLY A 344 -14.31 6.01 -13.32
C GLY A 344 -14.19 4.81 -14.24
N LYS A 345 -13.18 3.97 -14.09
CA LYS A 345 -12.98 2.78 -14.90
C LYS A 345 -12.56 1.59 -14.02
N ASN A 346 -11.38 1.03 -14.21
CA ASN A 346 -10.90 -0.08 -13.40
C ASN A 346 -10.44 0.37 -12.02
N GLY A 347 -10.52 -0.51 -11.03
CA GLY A 347 -9.77 -0.31 -9.80
C GLY A 347 -8.26 -0.40 -10.08
N ILE A 348 -7.83 -1.50 -10.73
CA ILE A 348 -6.43 -1.72 -11.14
C ILE A 348 -6.38 -2.09 -12.63
N ASN A 349 -5.49 -1.45 -13.36
CA ASN A 349 -5.20 -1.78 -14.76
C ASN A 349 -3.69 -1.90 -14.98
N PHE A 350 -3.24 -3.10 -15.36
CA PHE A 350 -1.86 -3.37 -15.78
C PHE A 350 -1.88 -3.74 -17.26
N ASP A 351 -1.44 -2.83 -18.13
CA ASP A 351 -1.69 -2.88 -19.56
C ASP A 351 -0.43 -2.58 -20.39
N ARG A 352 -0.31 -3.21 -21.56
CA ARG A 352 0.75 -2.94 -22.57
C ARG A 352 2.17 -2.90 -21.99
N SER A 353 2.49 -3.88 -21.16
CA SER A 353 3.78 -4.01 -20.48
C SER A 353 4.37 -5.39 -20.79
N ASN A 354 4.65 -5.62 -22.08
CA ASN A 354 4.89 -6.95 -22.69
C ASN A 354 6.07 -7.72 -22.06
N TYR A 355 7.04 -7.02 -21.49
CA TYR A 355 8.23 -7.64 -20.89
C TYR A 355 8.13 -7.71 -19.36
N SER A 356 7.16 -7.00 -18.77
CA SER A 356 7.04 -6.82 -17.34
C SER A 356 6.04 -7.79 -16.71
N SER A 357 6.21 -8.04 -15.43
CA SER A 357 5.31 -8.83 -14.60
C SER A 357 4.60 -7.99 -13.55
N ALA A 358 3.48 -8.49 -13.02
CA ALA A 358 2.83 -7.86 -11.87
C ALA A 358 2.39 -8.88 -10.84
N ILE A 359 2.44 -8.45 -9.56
CA ILE A 359 1.80 -9.10 -8.42
C ILE A 359 0.71 -8.15 -7.90
N ILE A 360 -0.53 -8.61 -7.95
CA ILE A 360 -1.71 -7.86 -7.52
C ILE A 360 -2.32 -8.65 -6.37
N ARG A 361 -2.08 -8.20 -5.13
CA ARG A 361 -2.41 -9.00 -3.95
C ARG A 361 -3.05 -8.18 -2.84
N ASN A 362 -3.98 -8.80 -2.12
CA ASN A 362 -4.60 -8.22 -0.92
C ASN A 362 -5.18 -6.81 -1.15
N ASN A 363 -5.72 -6.51 -2.34
CA ASN A 363 -6.41 -5.26 -2.60
C ASN A 363 -7.92 -5.41 -2.39
N THR A 364 -8.59 -4.32 -2.01
CA THR A 364 -10.06 -4.21 -1.98
C THR A 364 -10.51 -3.23 -3.05
N ILE A 365 -11.29 -3.71 -4.01
CA ILE A 365 -11.74 -2.97 -5.20
C ILE A 365 -13.26 -2.97 -5.19
N TYR A 366 -13.86 -1.79 -5.02
CA TYR A 366 -15.28 -1.68 -4.75
C TYR A 366 -15.97 -0.65 -5.67
N PHE A 367 -16.96 -1.11 -6.42
CA PHE A 367 -17.85 -0.30 -7.27
C PHE A 367 -17.16 0.66 -8.23
N ASN A 368 -16.00 0.28 -8.80
CA ASN A 368 -15.38 1.02 -9.89
C ASN A 368 -16.11 0.76 -11.22
N GLY A 369 -15.82 1.53 -12.23
CA GLY A 369 -16.42 1.46 -13.56
C GLY A 369 -17.21 2.73 -13.92
N VAL A 370 -17.11 3.13 -15.19
CA VAL A 370 -17.77 4.35 -15.68
C VAL A 370 -19.26 4.29 -15.41
N HIS A 371 -19.77 5.25 -14.66
CA HIS A 371 -21.18 5.35 -14.35
C HIS A 371 -21.99 5.76 -15.59
N GLU A 372 -23.23 5.26 -15.71
CA GLU A 372 -24.09 5.52 -16.87
C GLU A 372 -24.40 7.00 -17.09
N ILE A 373 -24.56 7.79 -16.02
CA ILE A 373 -24.82 9.23 -16.09
C ILE A 373 -23.74 10.00 -16.85
N ILE A 374 -22.47 9.67 -16.66
CA ILE A 374 -21.37 10.32 -17.38
C ILE A 374 -21.44 10.02 -18.88
N GLN A 375 -21.79 8.82 -19.24
CA GLN A 375 -22.01 8.46 -20.64
C GLN A 375 -23.24 9.15 -21.21
N ASP A 376 -24.31 9.30 -20.43
CA ASP A 376 -25.52 10.00 -20.84
C ASP A 376 -25.29 11.48 -21.06
N GLN A 377 -24.48 12.13 -20.24
CA GLN A 377 -24.08 13.53 -20.46
C GLN A 377 -23.28 13.70 -21.75
N SER A 378 -22.37 12.79 -22.05
CA SER A 378 -21.65 12.79 -23.33
C SER A 378 -22.60 12.69 -24.52
N VAL A 379 -23.67 11.91 -24.42
CA VAL A 379 -24.71 11.81 -25.43
C VAL A 379 -25.52 13.10 -25.54
N ALA A 380 -25.89 13.72 -24.43
CA ALA A 380 -26.61 14.99 -24.40
C ALA A 380 -25.81 16.14 -25.07
N ASP A 381 -24.49 16.08 -24.99
CA ASP A 381 -23.58 17.01 -25.66
C ASP A 381 -23.38 16.71 -27.16
N GLY A 382 -24.17 15.81 -27.71
CA GLY A 382 -24.10 15.44 -29.13
C GLY A 382 -23.02 14.42 -29.47
N ASN A 383 -22.40 13.80 -28.48
CA ASN A 383 -21.44 12.71 -28.65
C ASN A 383 -22.17 11.36 -28.51
N PRO A 384 -22.20 10.50 -29.51
CA PRO A 384 -22.84 9.21 -29.38
C PRO A 384 -22.13 8.37 -28.32
N ARG A 385 -22.95 7.72 -27.50
CA ARG A 385 -22.44 6.76 -26.51
C ARG A 385 -21.66 5.66 -27.23
N HIS A 386 -20.35 5.60 -27.00
CA HIS A 386 -19.60 4.40 -27.32
C HIS A 386 -19.96 3.33 -26.31
N GLY A 387 -20.24 2.14 -26.80
CA GLY A 387 -20.36 0.97 -25.93
C GLY A 387 -19.08 0.81 -25.13
N GLY A 388 -19.01 1.55 -24.00
CA GLY A 388 -17.80 1.68 -23.19
C GLY A 388 -17.28 0.33 -22.78
N GLN A 389 -15.99 0.23 -22.62
CA GLN A 389 -15.39 -0.98 -22.08
C GLN A 389 -16.02 -1.22 -20.70
N LYS A 390 -16.80 -2.27 -20.59
CA LYS A 390 -17.50 -2.66 -19.35
C LYS A 390 -16.50 -3.31 -18.39
N VAL A 391 -15.66 -2.52 -17.81
CA VAL A 391 -14.55 -2.94 -16.93
C VAL A 391 -14.65 -2.18 -15.61
N ALA A 392 -14.38 -2.84 -14.53
CA ALA A 392 -14.50 -2.25 -13.20
C ALA A 392 -13.47 -2.77 -12.19
N GLY A 393 -13.02 -4.01 -12.34
CA GLY A 393 -12.18 -4.68 -11.37
C GLY A 393 -10.69 -4.60 -11.70
N ILE A 394 -10.08 -5.76 -11.79
CA ILE A 394 -8.67 -5.95 -12.14
C ILE A 394 -8.58 -6.35 -13.60
N ILE A 395 -7.88 -5.57 -14.40
CA ILE A 395 -7.65 -5.84 -15.81
C ILE A 395 -6.16 -5.93 -16.07
N SER A 396 -5.77 -6.97 -16.79
CA SER A 396 -4.39 -7.13 -17.26
C SER A 396 -4.40 -7.57 -18.73
N ASN A 397 -3.83 -6.73 -19.60
CA ASN A 397 -3.78 -6.98 -21.04
C ASN A 397 -2.38 -6.73 -21.58
N PHE A 398 -1.91 -7.60 -22.51
CA PHE A 398 -0.62 -7.43 -23.18
C PHE A 398 0.55 -7.30 -22.21
N VAL A 399 0.70 -8.29 -21.30
CA VAL A 399 1.74 -8.31 -20.27
C VAL A 399 2.41 -9.68 -20.24
N LYS A 400 3.63 -9.76 -19.73
CA LYS A 400 4.36 -11.03 -19.67
C LYS A 400 3.72 -11.97 -18.66
N SER A 401 3.63 -11.61 -17.41
CA SER A 401 2.99 -12.44 -16.38
C SER A 401 2.22 -11.59 -15.37
N VAL A 402 1.22 -12.19 -14.74
CA VAL A 402 0.46 -11.56 -13.65
C VAL A 402 -0.03 -12.58 -12.65
N LYS A 403 0.13 -12.25 -11.36
CA LYS A 403 -0.44 -13.01 -10.25
C LYS A 403 -1.46 -12.14 -9.53
N VAL A 404 -2.72 -12.59 -9.52
CA VAL A 404 -3.84 -11.92 -8.86
C VAL A 404 -4.29 -12.81 -7.69
N VAL A 405 -3.93 -12.45 -6.46
CA VAL A 405 -4.09 -13.31 -5.28
C VAL A 405 -4.66 -12.53 -4.11
N ASN A 406 -5.58 -13.15 -3.36
CA ASN A 406 -6.15 -12.57 -2.13
C ASN A 406 -6.85 -11.21 -2.30
N ASN A 407 -7.43 -10.89 -3.46
CA ASN A 407 -8.12 -9.63 -3.66
C ASN A 407 -9.63 -9.79 -3.44
N ILE A 408 -10.28 -8.73 -2.96
CA ILE A 408 -11.74 -8.59 -2.97
C ILE A 408 -12.12 -7.62 -4.08
N VAL A 409 -12.96 -8.06 -5.01
CA VAL A 409 -13.45 -7.24 -6.11
C VAL A 409 -14.98 -7.29 -6.15
N VAL A 410 -15.62 -6.16 -5.90
CA VAL A 410 -17.06 -5.99 -5.96
C VAL A 410 -17.38 -5.01 -7.07
N THR A 411 -18.08 -5.46 -8.12
CA THR A 411 -18.48 -4.59 -9.23
C THR A 411 -19.93 -4.12 -9.05
N ARG A 412 -20.24 -2.94 -9.58
CA ARG A 412 -21.59 -2.38 -9.55
C ARG A 412 -22.55 -3.14 -10.47
N TYR A 413 -22.11 -3.54 -11.64
CA TYR A 413 -22.93 -4.13 -12.68
C TYR A 413 -22.48 -5.53 -13.06
N SER A 414 -23.43 -6.44 -13.24
CA SER A 414 -23.16 -7.85 -13.59
C SER A 414 -22.50 -8.05 -14.96
N ASN A 415 -22.62 -7.07 -15.85
CA ASN A 415 -22.03 -7.11 -17.20
C ASN A 415 -20.69 -6.38 -17.28
N TYR A 416 -20.11 -5.93 -16.16
CA TYR A 416 -18.75 -5.40 -16.10
C TYR A 416 -17.76 -6.51 -15.71
N SER A 417 -16.52 -6.39 -16.16
CA SER A 417 -15.46 -7.33 -15.79
C SER A 417 -14.96 -7.04 -14.38
N ALA A 418 -15.17 -7.99 -13.47
CA ALA A 418 -14.51 -7.99 -12.15
C ALA A 418 -13.04 -8.39 -12.28
N LEU A 419 -12.76 -9.37 -13.15
CA LEU A 419 -11.42 -9.77 -13.54
C LEU A 419 -11.37 -10.02 -15.05
N LYS A 420 -10.34 -9.52 -15.71
CA LYS A 420 -10.02 -9.89 -17.08
C LYS A 420 -8.50 -10.02 -17.24
N LEU A 421 -8.03 -11.23 -17.44
CA LEU A 421 -6.66 -11.53 -17.84
C LEU A 421 -6.65 -11.94 -19.30
N ASP A 422 -5.67 -11.44 -20.04
CA ASP A 422 -5.50 -11.82 -21.45
C ASP A 422 -5.23 -13.32 -21.63
N ASN A 423 -5.70 -13.84 -22.75
CA ASN A 423 -5.41 -15.19 -23.16
C ASN A 423 -3.96 -15.28 -23.68
N VAL A 424 -3.24 -16.31 -23.21
CA VAL A 424 -1.87 -16.63 -23.66
C VAL A 424 -1.79 -16.91 -25.17
N ASP A 425 -2.92 -17.31 -25.78
CA ASP A 425 -2.98 -17.74 -27.18
C ASP A 425 -3.15 -16.60 -28.19
N ASN A 426 -3.18 -15.35 -27.72
CA ASN A 426 -3.32 -14.21 -28.63
C ASN A 426 -1.99 -13.45 -28.74
N PRO A 427 -1.12 -13.79 -29.69
CA PRO A 427 0.13 -13.07 -29.89
C PRO A 427 -0.20 -11.63 -30.26
N PHE A 428 0.35 -10.69 -29.47
CA PHE A 428 0.28 -9.29 -29.81
C PHE A 428 1.22 -9.04 -30.98
N THR A 429 0.65 -8.80 -32.15
CA THR A 429 1.38 -8.20 -33.25
C THR A 429 1.47 -6.70 -32.96
N VAL A 430 2.64 -6.22 -32.60
CA VAL A 430 2.94 -4.80 -32.72
C VAL A 430 2.85 -4.51 -34.21
N ASP A 431 1.79 -3.83 -34.64
CA ASP A 431 1.74 -3.23 -35.96
C ASP A 431 2.77 -2.08 -36.02
N ASP A 432 4.03 -2.44 -36.02
CA ASP A 432 5.09 -1.59 -36.51
C ASP A 432 5.33 -1.96 -37.98
N PRO A 433 4.87 -1.17 -38.94
CA PRO A 433 5.06 -1.42 -40.34
C PRO A 433 6.53 -1.37 -40.80
N ALA A 434 7.46 -1.09 -39.89
CA ALA A 434 8.89 -0.99 -40.19
C ALA A 434 9.69 -2.27 -39.85
N THR A 435 9.13 -3.20 -39.10
CA THR A 435 9.83 -4.45 -38.76
C THR A 435 9.07 -5.66 -39.27
N GLU A 436 9.61 -6.34 -40.28
CA GLU A 436 9.19 -7.69 -40.65
C GLU A 436 9.62 -8.75 -39.62
N ASP A 437 10.12 -8.36 -38.48
CA ASP A 437 10.63 -9.29 -37.49
C ASP A 437 9.46 -9.90 -36.69
N VAL A 438 9.50 -11.24 -36.66
CA VAL A 438 8.60 -12.09 -35.91
C VAL A 438 8.59 -11.61 -34.46
N VAL A 439 7.48 -11.02 -34.04
CA VAL A 439 7.26 -10.64 -32.65
C VAL A 439 7.32 -11.90 -31.82
N GLU A 440 8.34 -12.05 -30.99
CA GLU A 440 8.41 -13.10 -30.00
C GLU A 440 7.15 -13.12 -29.15
N ASN A 441 6.71 -14.30 -28.76
CA ASN A 441 5.47 -14.52 -28.01
C ASN A 441 5.67 -14.04 -26.57
N PHE A 442 5.50 -12.75 -26.31
CA PHE A 442 5.68 -12.15 -24.97
C PHE A 442 4.62 -12.58 -23.94
N ASN A 443 3.63 -13.35 -24.35
CA ASN A 443 2.55 -13.87 -23.52
C ASN A 443 2.82 -15.26 -22.93
N ASP A 444 4.06 -15.73 -22.93
CA ASP A 444 4.44 -17.06 -22.44
C ASP A 444 4.54 -17.16 -20.91
N GLY A 445 4.39 -16.06 -20.21
CA GLY A 445 4.48 -16.01 -18.75
C GLY A 445 3.20 -16.46 -18.04
N GLU A 446 3.35 -16.80 -16.77
CA GLU A 446 2.29 -17.30 -15.93
C GLU A 446 1.22 -16.24 -15.66
N LYS A 447 -0.05 -16.60 -15.81
CA LYS A 447 -1.21 -15.74 -15.48
C LYS A 447 -2.12 -16.50 -14.54
N ILE A 448 -2.04 -16.14 -13.25
CA ILE A 448 -2.74 -16.80 -12.14
C ILE A 448 -3.76 -15.84 -11.53
N ALA A 449 -4.92 -16.38 -11.16
CA ALA A 449 -5.85 -15.72 -10.26
C ALA A 449 -6.40 -16.77 -9.28
N THR A 450 -6.06 -16.68 -8.02
CA THR A 450 -6.46 -17.64 -6.98
C THR A 450 -6.72 -16.96 -5.64
N ASN A 451 -7.52 -17.58 -4.79
CA ASN A 451 -7.89 -17.07 -3.45
C ASN A 451 -8.45 -15.63 -3.46
N ASN A 452 -9.20 -15.27 -4.50
CA ASN A 452 -9.87 -13.96 -4.58
C ASN A 452 -11.37 -14.11 -4.31
N ILE A 453 -12.00 -13.00 -3.92
CA ILE A 453 -13.47 -12.87 -3.87
C ILE A 453 -13.91 -11.96 -5.00
N PHE A 454 -14.76 -12.47 -5.90
CA PHE A 454 -15.37 -11.70 -6.98
C PHE A 454 -16.89 -11.65 -6.77
N VAL A 455 -17.44 -10.45 -6.55
CA VAL A 455 -18.87 -10.25 -6.33
C VAL A 455 -19.45 -9.43 -7.47
N THR A 456 -20.49 -9.94 -8.09
CA THR A 456 -21.07 -9.36 -9.30
C THR A 456 -20.02 -9.26 -10.42
N GLY A 457 -20.43 -9.09 -11.67
CA GLY A 457 -19.49 -8.95 -12.78
C GLY A 457 -18.95 -10.27 -13.34
N THR A 458 -18.26 -10.16 -14.45
CA THR A 458 -17.69 -11.29 -15.18
C THR A 458 -16.24 -11.54 -14.78
N VAL A 459 -15.87 -12.81 -14.74
CA VAL A 459 -14.50 -13.24 -14.42
C VAL A 459 -13.97 -14.04 -15.61
N ALA A 460 -12.87 -13.58 -16.21
CA ALA A 460 -12.26 -14.19 -17.38
C ALA A 460 -10.78 -14.55 -17.10
N TYR A 461 -10.48 -15.83 -17.24
CA TYR A 461 -9.13 -16.39 -17.13
C TYR A 461 -8.61 -16.87 -18.45
N PRO A 462 -7.30 -16.87 -18.70
CA PRO A 462 -6.73 -17.55 -19.83
C PRO A 462 -6.75 -19.09 -19.66
N GLY A 463 -7.06 -19.81 -20.73
CA GLY A 463 -7.01 -21.27 -20.77
C GLY A 463 -8.02 -21.99 -19.88
N ASN A 464 -7.65 -23.20 -19.45
CA ASN A 464 -8.51 -24.09 -18.64
C ASN A 464 -8.20 -23.99 -17.14
N GLN A 465 -7.90 -22.83 -16.62
CA GLN A 465 -7.62 -22.66 -15.19
C GLN A 465 -8.86 -22.96 -14.35
N THR A 466 -8.66 -23.68 -13.26
CA THR A 466 -9.68 -23.94 -12.22
C THR A 466 -9.20 -23.30 -10.90
N PRO A 467 -9.16 -21.96 -10.82
CA PRO A 467 -8.59 -21.31 -9.66
C PRO A 467 -9.53 -21.40 -8.46
N GLU A 468 -8.96 -21.43 -7.27
CA GLU A 468 -9.69 -21.41 -6.00
C GLU A 468 -10.13 -19.98 -5.69
N ASN A 469 -11.22 -19.51 -6.33
CA ASN A 469 -11.80 -18.20 -6.08
C ASN A 469 -13.24 -18.32 -5.60
N MET A 470 -13.67 -17.40 -4.73
CA MET A 470 -15.05 -17.29 -4.30
C MET A 470 -15.82 -16.39 -5.27
N ILE A 471 -16.86 -16.92 -5.89
CA ILE A 471 -17.66 -16.19 -6.89
C ILE A 471 -19.04 -15.88 -6.34
N ASN A 472 -19.45 -14.61 -6.41
CA ASN A 472 -20.75 -14.11 -5.93
C ASN A 472 -21.01 -14.38 -4.43
N ILE A 473 -19.96 -14.41 -3.63
CA ILE A 473 -20.04 -14.50 -2.18
C ILE A 473 -19.72 -13.13 -1.59
N SER A 474 -20.61 -12.59 -0.76
CA SER A 474 -20.41 -11.28 -0.13
C SER A 474 -19.22 -11.30 0.83
N PRO A 475 -18.29 -10.35 0.75
CA PRO A 475 -17.18 -10.24 1.70
C PRO A 475 -17.60 -9.76 3.09
N GLN A 476 -18.82 -9.32 3.26
CA GLN A 476 -19.40 -8.87 4.53
C GLN A 476 -18.55 -7.79 5.23
N PHE A 477 -18.42 -6.65 4.59
CA PHE A 477 -17.79 -5.48 5.19
C PHE A 477 -18.63 -4.88 6.31
N VAL A 478 -18.00 -4.21 7.28
CA VAL A 478 -18.66 -3.58 8.43
C VAL A 478 -19.60 -2.46 8.00
N ASN A 479 -19.14 -1.52 7.17
CA ASN A 479 -19.94 -0.39 6.69
C ASN A 479 -19.44 0.12 5.33
N PRO A 480 -19.61 -0.68 4.25
CA PRO A 480 -19.19 -0.24 2.92
C PRO A 480 -20.11 0.88 2.42
N PRO A 481 -19.65 1.73 1.48
CA PRO A 481 -20.49 2.78 0.93
C PRO A 481 -21.66 2.20 0.15
N ASP A 482 -22.86 2.77 0.35
CA ASP A 482 -24.01 2.47 -0.51
C ASP A 482 -23.91 3.30 -1.80
N LEU A 483 -23.45 2.69 -2.87
CA LEU A 483 -23.28 3.30 -4.18
C LEU A 483 -24.27 2.76 -5.21
N SER A 484 -25.41 2.23 -4.75
CA SER A 484 -26.34 1.48 -5.61
C SER A 484 -27.01 2.35 -6.68
N ASP A 485 -27.37 3.60 -6.39
CA ASP A 485 -28.19 4.39 -7.31
C ASP A 485 -27.60 5.75 -7.76
N ASP A 486 -26.98 6.57 -6.90
CA ASP A 486 -26.66 7.96 -7.26
C ASP A 486 -25.26 8.42 -6.79
N ALA A 487 -24.28 7.57 -6.94
CA ALA A 487 -22.90 7.87 -6.54
C ALA A 487 -22.29 9.14 -7.16
N ASN A 488 -22.90 9.64 -8.24
CA ASN A 488 -22.47 10.89 -8.88
C ASN A 488 -23.00 12.14 -8.18
N GLU A 489 -23.99 12.02 -7.33
CA GLU A 489 -24.59 13.12 -6.59
C GLU A 489 -23.98 13.27 -5.18
N ILE A 490 -22.99 12.44 -4.82
CA ILE A 490 -22.28 12.62 -3.56
C ILE A 490 -21.37 13.85 -3.69
N GLU A 491 -21.88 14.97 -3.23
CA GLU A 491 -21.25 16.29 -3.33
C GLU A 491 -19.99 16.39 -2.43
N TYR A 492 -19.88 15.54 -1.42
CA TYR A 492 -18.82 15.60 -0.39
C TYR A 492 -18.23 14.22 -0.13
N TRP A 493 -17.50 13.70 -1.12
CA TRP A 493 -16.89 12.38 -1.04
C TRP A 493 -15.91 12.20 0.13
N GLU A 494 -15.12 13.21 0.45
CA GLU A 494 -14.21 13.20 1.58
C GLU A 494 -14.95 12.95 2.91
N THR A 495 -16.05 13.66 3.16
CA THR A 495 -16.87 13.49 4.38
C THR A 495 -17.63 12.16 4.36
N TYR A 496 -17.98 11.66 3.17
CA TYR A 496 -18.67 10.38 3.03
C TYR A 496 -17.74 9.22 3.35
N MET A 497 -16.50 9.26 2.86
CA MET A 497 -15.50 8.22 3.12
C MET A 497 -15.07 8.17 4.59
N ASP A 498 -15.17 9.25 5.34
CA ASP A 498 -14.91 9.26 6.79
C ASP A 498 -15.82 8.33 7.60
N ASN A 499 -16.99 7.97 7.06
CA ASN A 499 -17.95 7.07 7.70
C ASN A 499 -17.93 5.64 7.12
N VAL A 500 -17.07 5.37 6.15
CA VAL A 500 -16.98 4.09 5.48
C VAL A 500 -15.99 3.17 6.19
N ASP A 501 -16.35 1.90 6.32
CA ASP A 501 -15.51 0.88 6.95
C ASP A 501 -15.52 -0.41 6.12
N PHE A 502 -14.38 -0.71 5.51
CA PHE A 502 -14.15 -1.93 4.74
C PHE A 502 -13.52 -3.06 5.57
N SER A 503 -13.43 -2.91 6.89
CA SER A 503 -13.07 -4.02 7.77
C SER A 503 -14.07 -5.16 7.63
N LEU A 504 -13.62 -6.37 7.91
CA LEU A 504 -14.45 -7.56 7.76
C LEU A 504 -15.32 -7.78 9.01
N LEU A 505 -16.58 -8.20 8.82
CA LEU A 505 -17.38 -8.72 9.91
C LEU A 505 -16.87 -10.10 10.35
N ALA A 506 -17.03 -10.46 11.62
CA ALA A 506 -16.62 -11.76 12.17
C ALA A 506 -17.17 -13.00 11.43
N THR A 507 -18.20 -12.83 10.62
CA THR A 507 -18.81 -13.89 9.79
C THR A 507 -18.35 -13.83 8.34
N SER A 508 -17.40 -12.97 8.02
CA SER A 508 -16.91 -12.82 6.64
C SER A 508 -16.26 -14.10 6.11
N PRO A 509 -16.61 -14.53 4.91
CA PRO A 509 -15.93 -15.66 4.26
C PRO A 509 -14.49 -15.32 3.81
N ALA A 510 -14.08 -14.08 3.88
CA ALA A 510 -12.73 -13.64 3.57
C ALA A 510 -11.74 -13.98 4.69
N ILE A 511 -12.24 -14.17 5.91
CA ILE A 511 -11.40 -14.47 7.08
C ILE A 511 -10.75 -15.85 6.91
N ASN A 512 -9.44 -15.89 7.09
CA ASN A 512 -8.64 -17.11 7.00
C ASN A 512 -8.79 -17.85 5.65
N ALA A 513 -9.02 -17.14 4.56
CA ALA A 513 -9.27 -17.74 3.24
C ALA A 513 -8.21 -17.36 2.18
N GLY A 514 -7.26 -16.55 2.55
CA GLY A 514 -6.17 -16.11 1.69
C GLY A 514 -5.00 -17.10 1.67
N MET A 515 -4.06 -16.83 0.78
CA MET A 515 -2.82 -17.59 0.62
C MET A 515 -1.66 -16.80 1.23
N SER A 516 -1.07 -17.31 2.30
CA SER A 516 0.00 -16.63 3.06
C SER A 516 1.26 -16.40 2.23
N GLU A 517 1.64 -17.32 1.36
CA GLU A 517 2.82 -17.21 0.49
C GLU A 517 2.89 -15.92 -0.33
N TYR A 518 1.72 -15.38 -0.69
CA TYR A 518 1.63 -14.15 -1.50
C TYR A 518 1.09 -12.95 -0.73
N SER A 519 1.00 -13.01 0.58
CA SER A 519 0.45 -11.90 1.37
C SER A 519 1.55 -10.95 1.87
N PRO A 520 1.27 -9.64 2.00
CA PRO A 520 2.15 -8.71 2.68
C PRO A 520 2.14 -8.95 4.20
N LEU A 521 3.20 -8.54 4.89
CA LEU A 521 3.36 -8.72 6.34
C LEU A 521 2.33 -7.97 7.20
N SER A 522 1.71 -6.94 6.65
CA SER A 522 0.68 -6.16 7.32
C SER A 522 -0.46 -5.81 6.38
N ASP A 523 -1.61 -5.48 6.93
CA ASP A 523 -2.76 -4.97 6.21
C ASP A 523 -2.63 -3.46 5.90
N ILE A 524 -3.66 -2.85 5.30
CA ILE A 524 -3.69 -1.42 4.95
C ILE A 524 -3.62 -0.50 6.18
N LEU A 525 -4.06 -0.96 7.34
CA LEU A 525 -4.02 -0.22 8.61
C LEU A 525 -2.70 -0.43 9.37
N GLY A 526 -1.81 -1.29 8.87
CA GLY A 526 -0.55 -1.66 9.53
C GLY A 526 -0.69 -2.78 10.56
N ASN A 527 -1.87 -3.42 10.67
CA ASN A 527 -2.04 -4.60 11.50
C ASN A 527 -1.22 -5.75 10.93
N ALA A 528 -0.49 -6.45 11.78
CA ALA A 528 0.30 -7.59 11.34
C ALA A 528 -0.62 -8.70 10.81
N ARG A 529 -0.30 -9.23 9.62
CA ARG A 529 -0.90 -10.46 9.13
C ARG A 529 -0.25 -11.67 9.78
N PRO A 530 -0.97 -12.77 9.96
CA PRO A 530 -0.42 -14.00 10.53
C PRO A 530 0.49 -14.71 9.50
N ILE A 531 1.54 -14.04 9.06
CA ILE A 531 2.53 -14.55 8.11
C ILE A 531 3.82 -14.84 8.85
N LEU A 532 4.38 -16.00 8.60
CA LEU A 532 5.72 -16.31 9.06
C LEU A 532 6.74 -15.35 8.40
N PRO A 533 7.60 -14.68 9.16
CA PRO A 533 8.63 -13.82 8.60
C PRO A 533 9.50 -14.55 7.56
N GLU A 534 9.93 -13.87 6.51
CA GLU A 534 10.78 -14.43 5.43
C GLU A 534 12.09 -15.07 5.91
N ASN A 535 12.52 -14.76 7.12
CA ASN A 535 13.70 -15.31 7.76
C ASN A 535 13.42 -16.60 8.57
N ILE A 536 12.22 -17.16 8.54
CA ILE A 536 11.97 -18.51 9.05
C ILE A 536 12.56 -19.51 8.05
N GLN A 537 13.58 -20.23 8.51
CA GLN A 537 14.22 -21.27 7.72
C GLN A 537 13.44 -22.58 7.75
N SER A 538 12.67 -22.82 8.83
CA SER A 538 11.75 -23.94 8.95
C SER A 538 10.74 -23.70 10.06
N SER A 539 9.52 -24.15 9.87
CA SER A 539 8.47 -24.17 10.89
C SER A 539 7.63 -25.44 10.80
N SER A 540 6.99 -25.83 11.88
CA SER A 540 6.18 -27.04 11.96
C SER A 540 5.03 -26.84 12.94
N SER A 541 3.81 -26.93 12.44
CA SER A 541 2.57 -26.92 13.26
C SER A 541 2.03 -28.32 13.56
N PHE A 542 2.53 -29.34 12.85
CA PHE A 542 2.15 -30.76 12.99
C PHE A 542 0.68 -31.11 12.75
N GLU A 543 -0.08 -30.27 12.08
CA GLU A 543 -1.51 -30.47 11.88
C GLU A 543 -1.85 -31.61 10.90
N SER A 544 -1.04 -31.79 9.85
CA SER A 544 -1.27 -32.74 8.78
C SER A 544 -0.15 -33.75 8.58
N SER A 545 1.06 -33.44 9.01
CA SER A 545 2.28 -34.24 8.78
C SER A 545 3.27 -34.09 9.95
N PHE A 546 4.37 -34.79 9.88
CA PHE A 546 5.49 -34.61 10.80
C PHE A 546 6.43 -33.44 10.40
N ASP A 547 6.14 -32.76 9.33
CA ASP A 547 6.82 -31.55 8.85
C ASP A 547 8.37 -31.67 8.84
N GLY A 548 8.88 -32.77 8.33
CA GLY A 548 10.30 -33.08 8.27
C GLY A 548 10.89 -33.73 9.53
N TRP A 549 10.12 -33.82 10.62
CA TRP A 549 10.56 -34.53 11.81
C TRP A 549 10.42 -36.04 11.62
N VAL A 550 11.40 -36.80 12.07
CA VAL A 550 11.41 -38.25 11.97
C VAL A 550 11.75 -38.88 13.30
N ASN A 551 11.34 -40.14 13.51
CA ASN A 551 11.67 -40.88 14.72
C ASN A 551 13.18 -41.03 14.88
N TRP A 552 13.67 -40.83 16.11
CA TRP A 552 15.08 -40.99 16.46
C TRP A 552 15.30 -42.03 17.54
N SER A 553 15.99 -43.13 17.16
CA SER A 553 16.69 -44.05 18.04
C SER A 553 17.96 -44.53 17.35
N ASN A 554 19.04 -44.71 18.08
CA ASN A 554 20.30 -45.25 17.55
C ASN A 554 20.50 -46.72 17.87
N ASP A 555 19.49 -47.36 18.34
CA ASP A 555 19.46 -48.80 18.68
C ASP A 555 18.19 -49.46 18.16
N SER A 556 18.05 -50.78 18.33
CA SER A 556 16.89 -51.53 17.87
C SER A 556 15.65 -51.38 18.78
N SER A 557 15.57 -50.29 19.55
CA SER A 557 14.46 -50.03 20.43
C SER A 557 13.21 -49.54 19.70
N SER A 558 12.05 -49.68 20.32
CA SER A 558 10.74 -49.51 19.74
C SER A 558 10.08 -48.17 20.06
N ASN A 559 10.89 -47.08 20.30
CA ASN A 559 10.24 -45.76 20.40
C ASN A 559 9.66 -45.33 19.05
N GLU A 560 8.60 -44.62 19.10
CA GLU A 560 7.92 -44.12 17.91
C GLU A 560 7.43 -42.67 18.10
N ILE A 561 7.10 -42.02 16.99
CA ILE A 561 6.41 -40.72 16.99
C ILE A 561 5.06 -40.89 16.31
N GLN A 562 4.05 -40.20 16.83
CA GLN A 562 2.72 -40.15 16.19
C GLN A 562 2.13 -38.75 16.28
N LEU A 563 1.31 -38.36 15.29
CA LEU A 563 0.45 -37.19 15.41
C LEU A 563 -0.64 -37.48 16.44
N SER A 564 -0.86 -36.60 17.38
CA SER A 564 -1.74 -36.77 18.51
C SER A 564 -2.63 -35.57 18.75
N GLU A 565 -3.91 -35.84 18.92
CA GLU A 565 -4.92 -34.86 19.36
C GLU A 565 -5.06 -34.80 20.89
N GLN A 566 -4.24 -35.52 21.66
CA GLN A 566 -4.31 -35.58 23.13
C GLN A 566 -3.83 -34.27 23.78
N ALA A 567 -2.93 -33.54 23.14
CA ALA A 567 -2.45 -32.23 23.53
C ALA A 567 -1.95 -31.50 22.30
N SER A 568 -2.26 -30.23 22.16
CA SER A 568 -1.66 -29.33 21.18
C SER A 568 -1.36 -28.00 21.86
N LYS A 569 -0.31 -27.31 21.40
CA LYS A 569 -0.02 -25.93 21.78
C LYS A 569 -0.62 -25.00 20.75
N HIS A 570 -0.52 -25.37 19.48
CA HIS A 570 -1.10 -24.67 18.35
C HIS A 570 -1.95 -25.64 17.53
N GLY A 571 -3.09 -25.19 17.00
CA GLY A 571 -3.99 -26.03 16.24
C GLY A 571 -4.59 -27.18 17.03
N ASN A 572 -4.75 -28.33 16.38
CA ASN A 572 -5.44 -29.49 16.94
C ASN A 572 -4.51 -30.68 17.22
N LYS A 573 -3.27 -30.69 16.70
CA LYS A 573 -2.36 -31.83 16.81
C LYS A 573 -0.95 -31.42 17.24
N SER A 574 -0.23 -32.38 17.75
CA SER A 574 1.20 -32.29 18.09
C SER A 574 1.89 -33.62 17.81
N ILE A 575 3.22 -33.66 17.81
CA ILE A 575 3.96 -34.93 17.83
C ILE A 575 4.01 -35.47 19.25
N LYS A 576 3.52 -36.67 19.47
CA LYS A 576 3.75 -37.45 20.67
C LYS A 576 4.93 -38.38 20.46
N VAL A 577 5.91 -38.31 21.38
CA VAL A 577 7.04 -39.26 21.47
C VAL A 577 6.74 -40.30 22.53
N LEU A 578 6.72 -41.57 22.16
CA LEU A 578 6.27 -42.67 23.03
C LEU A 578 7.20 -43.90 22.96
N GLY A 579 7.03 -44.83 23.90
CA GLY A 579 7.79 -46.08 23.94
C GLY A 579 9.29 -45.88 24.24
N ARG A 580 9.66 -44.80 24.88
CA ARG A 580 11.05 -44.42 25.17
C ARG A 580 11.70 -45.36 26.20
N THR A 581 12.91 -45.84 25.87
CA THR A 581 13.74 -46.66 26.79
C THR A 581 15.08 -45.98 27.07
N LYS A 582 15.39 -44.88 26.44
CA LYS A 582 16.59 -44.06 26.63
C LYS A 582 16.23 -42.58 26.65
N ASN A 583 17.05 -41.76 27.30
CA ASN A 583 16.83 -40.31 27.43
C ASN A 583 16.83 -39.59 26.09
N TRP A 584 17.57 -40.12 25.09
CA TRP A 584 17.71 -39.51 23.74
C TRP A 584 16.70 -40.08 22.74
N HIS A 585 15.85 -41.04 23.09
CA HIS A 585 14.75 -41.46 22.21
C HIS A 585 13.75 -40.33 22.04
N SER A 586 13.58 -39.88 20.79
CA SER A 586 12.88 -38.65 20.49
C SER A 586 12.41 -38.58 19.02
N ALA A 587 11.88 -37.48 18.64
CA ALA A 587 11.84 -36.99 17.27
C ALA A 587 13.11 -36.15 16.98
N LYS A 588 13.55 -36.16 15.73
CA LYS A 588 14.69 -35.36 15.26
C LYS A 588 14.33 -34.58 13.97
N PHE A 589 14.99 -33.44 13.80
CA PHE A 589 14.87 -32.60 12.64
C PHE A 589 16.25 -32.41 11.96
N ASP A 590 16.29 -32.57 10.63
CA ASP A 590 17.52 -32.48 9.83
C ASP A 590 17.98 -31.01 9.70
N LEU A 591 19.27 -30.76 9.89
CA LEU A 591 19.87 -29.43 9.80
C LEU A 591 20.71 -29.21 8.55
N SER A 592 20.81 -30.21 7.67
CA SER A 592 21.72 -30.18 6.51
C SER A 592 21.40 -29.10 5.46
N SER A 593 20.18 -28.54 5.49
CA SER A 593 19.75 -27.46 4.59
C SER A 593 20.15 -26.06 5.06
N LEU A 594 20.67 -25.94 6.30
CA LEU A 594 21.02 -24.63 6.85
C LEU A 594 22.35 -24.09 6.30
N VAL A 595 22.49 -22.77 6.32
CA VAL A 595 23.72 -22.10 5.89
C VAL A 595 24.78 -22.22 6.96
N VAL A 596 25.97 -22.70 6.59
CA VAL A 596 27.09 -22.88 7.54
C VAL A 596 27.58 -21.51 8.04
N ASP A 597 27.95 -21.48 9.34
CA ASP A 597 28.36 -20.30 10.09
C ASP A 597 27.29 -19.21 10.29
N GLU A 598 26.06 -19.47 9.87
CA GLU A 598 24.92 -18.60 10.14
C GLU A 598 24.32 -18.88 11.53
N ASN A 599 23.82 -17.82 12.17
CA ASN A 599 23.22 -17.87 13.49
C ASN A 599 21.69 -17.98 13.40
N TYR A 600 21.12 -18.90 14.17
CA TYR A 600 19.71 -19.17 14.24
C TYR A 600 19.20 -19.11 15.69
N THR A 601 17.96 -18.78 15.87
CA THR A 601 17.24 -19.02 17.14
C THR A 601 16.21 -20.12 16.90
N ILE A 602 16.18 -21.11 17.79
CA ILE A 602 15.27 -22.26 17.74
C ILE A 602 14.24 -22.08 18.82
N TYR A 603 12.96 -22.23 18.43
CA TYR A 603 11.82 -22.24 19.32
C TYR A 603 11.12 -23.59 19.19
N LEU A 604 10.79 -24.23 20.31
CA LEU A 604 10.05 -25.49 20.34
C LEU A 604 9.25 -25.63 21.63
N TRP A 605 7.96 -25.85 21.52
CA TRP A 605 7.11 -26.13 22.66
C TRP A 605 7.13 -27.60 23.02
N VAL A 606 7.27 -27.89 24.34
CA VAL A 606 7.34 -29.23 24.86
C VAL A 606 6.38 -29.36 26.04
N LYS A 607 5.68 -30.51 26.13
CA LYS A 607 4.79 -30.84 27.24
C LYS A 607 5.02 -32.26 27.70
N ASN A 608 5.12 -32.48 29.02
CA ASN A 608 5.27 -33.78 29.58
C ASN A 608 3.90 -34.51 29.70
N THR A 609 3.88 -35.82 29.80
CA THR A 609 2.69 -36.58 30.21
C THR A 609 2.59 -36.80 31.72
N GLN A 610 3.62 -36.43 32.46
CA GLN A 610 3.70 -36.53 33.93
C GLN A 610 3.94 -35.14 34.56
N PRO A 611 3.60 -34.94 35.84
CA PRO A 611 3.69 -33.64 36.49
C PRO A 611 5.08 -32.99 36.48
N ASN A 612 6.13 -33.82 36.50
CA ASN A 612 7.51 -33.34 36.59
C ASN A 612 8.41 -34.07 35.59
N GLY A 613 9.30 -33.33 34.97
CA GLY A 613 10.31 -33.84 34.07
C GLY A 613 11.19 -32.73 33.55
N THR A 614 12.20 -33.04 32.74
CA THR A 614 13.04 -32.04 32.09
C THR A 614 13.16 -32.37 30.62
N ALA A 615 13.31 -31.33 29.81
CA ALA A 615 13.64 -31.44 28.40
C ALA A 615 14.82 -30.54 28.06
N GLN A 616 15.54 -30.88 26.99
CA GLN A 616 16.74 -30.18 26.56
C GLN A 616 16.89 -30.28 25.04
N LEU A 617 17.20 -29.20 24.37
CA LEU A 617 17.54 -29.21 22.96
C LEU A 617 19.02 -29.62 22.78
N THR A 618 19.24 -30.57 21.86
CA THR A 618 20.55 -31.17 21.63
C THR A 618 20.76 -31.32 20.12
N VAL A 619 21.93 -30.89 19.63
CA VAL A 619 22.36 -31.10 18.25
C VAL A 619 23.33 -32.30 18.23
N ARG A 620 23.06 -33.26 17.34
CA ARG A 620 24.03 -34.27 17.02
C ARG A 620 24.99 -33.75 15.94
N GLU A 621 26.25 -33.99 16.19
CA GLU A 621 27.37 -33.57 15.34
C GLU A 621 28.22 -34.79 14.95
N THR A 622 28.83 -34.74 13.75
CA THR A 622 29.84 -35.73 13.35
C THR A 622 31.21 -35.05 13.21
N ILE A 623 32.03 -35.16 14.24
CA ILE A 623 33.38 -34.56 14.28
C ILE A 623 34.41 -35.66 14.07
N ASP A 624 35.27 -35.52 13.06
CA ASP A 624 36.29 -36.51 12.68
C ASP A 624 35.75 -37.93 12.51
N GLY A 625 34.49 -38.04 12.02
CA GLY A 625 33.81 -39.31 11.80
C GLY A 625 33.20 -39.96 13.07
N ALA A 626 33.32 -39.29 14.22
CA ALA A 626 32.72 -39.75 15.49
C ALA A 626 31.52 -38.87 15.87
N PRO A 627 30.41 -39.49 16.40
CA PRO A 627 29.25 -38.74 16.84
C PRO A 627 29.56 -37.96 18.13
N SER A 628 29.18 -36.70 18.15
CA SER A 628 29.17 -35.82 19.34
C SER A 628 27.76 -35.31 19.57
N TYR A 629 27.43 -34.93 20.81
CA TYR A 629 26.09 -34.47 21.18
C TYR A 629 26.23 -33.16 21.97
N ASN A 630 25.94 -32.08 21.28
CA ASN A 630 26.05 -30.72 21.79
C ASN A 630 24.68 -30.28 22.36
N ASN A 631 24.60 -30.09 23.68
CA ASN A 631 23.41 -29.59 24.35
C ASN A 631 23.34 -28.06 24.18
N ILE A 632 22.44 -27.56 23.37
CA ILE A 632 22.29 -26.13 23.08
C ILE A 632 21.38 -25.39 24.07
N THR A 633 20.71 -26.12 24.97
CA THR A 633 20.06 -25.56 26.18
C THR A 633 20.52 -26.26 27.44
N SER A 634 20.34 -25.62 28.59
CA SER A 634 20.30 -26.35 29.87
C SER A 634 19.04 -27.23 29.97
N PRO A 635 18.99 -28.26 30.84
CA PRO A 635 17.74 -28.93 31.12
C PRO A 635 16.70 -27.97 31.69
N ILE A 636 15.53 -27.90 31.05
CA ILE A 636 14.40 -27.04 31.42
C ILE A 636 13.28 -27.91 31.98
N GLU A 637 12.68 -27.49 33.09
CA GLU A 637 11.57 -28.21 33.71
C GLU A 637 10.32 -28.16 32.81
N ILE A 638 9.66 -29.31 32.61
CA ILE A 638 8.42 -29.48 31.86
C ILE A 638 7.41 -30.26 32.67
N SER A 639 6.14 -29.95 32.50
CA SER A 639 5.05 -30.60 33.26
C SER A 639 3.92 -31.09 32.34
N SER A 640 2.98 -31.86 32.92
CA SER A 640 1.76 -32.26 32.24
C SER A 640 0.67 -31.19 32.25
N ASN A 641 0.83 -30.14 33.07
CA ASN A 641 -0.18 -29.09 33.24
C ASN A 641 -0.12 -28.04 32.17
N GLU A 642 1.10 -27.68 31.73
CA GLU A 642 1.34 -26.59 30.80
C GLU A 642 2.39 -26.94 29.74
N TRP A 643 2.35 -26.22 28.62
CA TRP A 643 3.38 -26.24 27.61
C TRP A 643 4.57 -25.36 28.03
N THR A 644 5.77 -25.84 27.81
CA THR A 644 7.02 -25.09 28.11
C THR A 644 7.75 -24.79 26.82
N LEU A 645 8.11 -23.54 26.57
CA LEU A 645 8.88 -23.13 25.42
C LEU A 645 10.38 -23.37 25.68
N LEU A 646 11.02 -24.11 24.81
CA LEU A 646 12.47 -24.21 24.71
C LEU A 646 13.00 -23.21 23.69
N ILE A 647 13.95 -22.37 24.11
CA ILE A 647 14.61 -21.39 23.22
C ILE A 647 16.10 -21.67 23.22
N ALA A 648 16.70 -21.69 22.05
CA ALA A 648 18.15 -21.85 21.92
C ALA A 648 18.72 -21.00 20.78
N ASP A 649 19.78 -20.27 21.07
CA ASP A 649 20.63 -19.70 20.02
C ASP A 649 21.59 -20.78 19.52
N TYR A 650 21.73 -20.86 18.19
CA TYR A 650 22.47 -21.92 17.55
C TYR A 650 23.21 -21.38 16.32
N THR A 651 24.53 -21.61 16.25
CA THR A 651 25.34 -21.35 15.05
C THR A 651 25.51 -22.67 14.29
N HIS A 652 25.02 -22.73 13.05
CA HIS A 652 25.12 -23.96 12.26
C HIS A 652 26.56 -24.23 11.80
N GLN A 653 26.97 -25.48 11.98
CA GLN A 653 28.28 -25.92 11.57
C GLN A 653 28.18 -27.01 10.49
N ASN A 654 29.20 -27.10 9.63
CA ASN A 654 29.23 -28.08 8.55
C ASN A 654 29.28 -29.55 9.01
N TYR A 655 29.51 -29.79 10.31
CA TYR A 655 29.51 -31.12 10.96
C TYR A 655 28.24 -31.39 11.79
N SER A 656 27.29 -30.48 11.78
CA SER A 656 26.01 -30.63 12.48
C SER A 656 25.04 -31.44 11.64
N ASP A 657 24.49 -32.50 12.23
CA ASP A 657 23.65 -33.48 11.51
C ASP A 657 22.15 -33.18 11.70
N PHE A 658 21.71 -33.14 12.96
CA PHE A 658 20.29 -32.92 13.26
C PHE A 658 20.05 -32.42 14.70
N LEU A 659 18.92 -31.75 14.87
CA LEU A 659 18.35 -31.34 16.16
C LEU A 659 17.45 -32.44 16.71
N TYR A 660 17.43 -32.63 18.06
CA TYR A 660 16.45 -33.48 18.76
C TYR A 660 16.18 -33.00 20.18
N VAL A 661 15.06 -33.44 20.75
CA VAL A 661 14.68 -33.15 22.13
C VAL A 661 15.13 -34.29 23.04
N LYS A 662 16.03 -34.01 23.95
CA LYS A 662 16.35 -34.93 25.05
C LYS A 662 15.25 -34.78 26.10
N GLY A 663 14.32 -35.71 26.09
CA GLY A 663 13.11 -35.64 26.92
C GLY A 663 13.32 -36.09 28.37
N PRO A 664 12.21 -36.25 29.12
CA PRO A 664 12.28 -36.63 30.55
C PRO A 664 13.16 -37.86 30.82
N PRO A 665 13.82 -37.90 31.98
CA PRO A 665 14.71 -39.00 32.33
C PRO A 665 14.02 -40.37 32.25
N VAL A 666 14.75 -41.36 31.73
CA VAL A 666 14.32 -42.75 31.70
C VAL A 666 14.79 -43.47 32.96
N LEU A 667 13.90 -44.04 33.73
CA LEU A 667 14.19 -44.77 34.95
C LEU A 667 13.90 -46.24 34.73
N ASN A 668 14.89 -47.11 35.03
CA ASN A 668 14.78 -48.58 34.90
C ASN A 668 14.33 -49.03 33.48
N GLY A 669 14.74 -48.30 32.43
CA GLY A 669 14.39 -48.60 31.04
C GLY A 669 12.94 -48.24 30.65
N ILE A 670 12.22 -47.50 31.49
CA ILE A 670 10.89 -46.98 31.22
C ILE A 670 10.98 -45.45 31.13
N GLY A 671 10.73 -44.93 29.96
CA GLY A 671 10.69 -43.48 29.69
C GLY A 671 9.28 -42.92 29.74
N VAL A 672 9.17 -41.68 30.14
CA VAL A 672 7.92 -40.93 30.11
C VAL A 672 7.71 -40.40 28.72
N ASP A 673 6.50 -40.60 28.19
CA ASP A 673 6.09 -39.98 26.93
C ASP A 673 6.03 -38.45 27.08
N PHE A 674 6.25 -37.74 25.99
CA PHE A 674 6.08 -36.29 25.96
C PHE A 674 5.61 -35.81 24.57
N PHE A 675 5.14 -34.56 24.50
CA PHE A 675 4.67 -33.95 23.28
C PHE A 675 5.64 -32.82 22.85
N ILE A 676 5.81 -32.63 21.55
CA ILE A 676 6.44 -31.47 20.97
C ILE A 676 5.47 -30.84 19.99
N ASP A 677 5.49 -29.50 19.91
CA ASP A 677 4.61 -28.74 19.06
C ASP A 677 5.21 -27.39 18.71
N ASN A 678 4.68 -26.78 17.65
CA ASN A 678 5.01 -25.44 17.23
C ASN A 678 6.51 -25.15 17.21
N PHE A 679 7.21 -25.82 16.31
CA PHE A 679 8.63 -25.65 16.07
C PHE A 679 8.90 -24.51 15.11
N SER A 680 9.91 -23.69 15.40
CA SER A 680 10.46 -22.75 14.44
C SER A 680 11.95 -22.55 14.59
N LEU A 681 12.58 -22.32 13.46
CA LEU A 681 13.99 -22.07 13.32
C LEU A 681 14.16 -20.78 12.50
N VAL A 682 14.74 -19.75 13.09
CA VAL A 682 14.73 -18.37 12.61
C VAL A 682 16.17 -17.87 12.52
N SER A 683 16.55 -17.16 11.46
CA SER A 683 17.87 -16.50 11.41
C SER A 683 17.96 -15.40 12.49
N GLN A 684 19.11 -15.29 13.14
CA GLN A 684 19.31 -14.39 14.27
C GLN A 684 19.13 -12.92 13.89
N GLY A 685 18.48 -12.15 14.76
CA GLY A 685 18.20 -10.74 14.54
C GLY A 685 16.72 -10.43 14.25
N SER A 686 15.89 -11.46 14.15
CA SER A 686 14.43 -11.29 14.00
C SER A 686 13.74 -11.24 15.34
N PRO A 687 12.65 -10.46 15.48
CA PRO A 687 11.84 -10.46 16.68
C PRO A 687 11.25 -11.85 16.94
N GLU A 688 11.10 -12.18 18.20
CA GLU A 688 10.37 -13.39 18.63
C GLU A 688 8.98 -13.43 17.95
N VAL A 689 8.71 -14.52 17.24
CA VAL A 689 7.40 -14.73 16.64
C VAL A 689 6.52 -15.40 17.68
N ASP A 690 5.50 -14.71 18.15
CA ASP A 690 4.49 -15.29 19.02
C ASP A 690 3.58 -16.22 18.19
N PHE A 691 3.96 -17.47 18.10
CA PHE A 691 3.21 -18.52 17.39
C PHE A 691 1.88 -18.88 18.05
N THR A 692 1.56 -18.32 19.20
CA THR A 692 0.26 -18.57 19.85
C THR A 692 -0.91 -17.92 19.12
N THR A 693 -0.62 -17.04 18.18
CA THR A 693 -1.61 -16.25 17.40
C THR A 693 -1.52 -16.46 15.89
N VAL A 694 -0.57 -17.27 15.41
CA VAL A 694 -0.36 -17.47 13.97
C VAL A 694 -1.16 -18.69 13.50
N ASP A 695 -2.39 -18.46 13.09
CA ASP A 695 -3.03 -19.30 12.09
C ASP A 695 -2.34 -18.99 10.76
N ASP A 696 -1.78 -19.98 10.05
CA ASP A 696 -1.10 -19.80 8.74
C ASP A 696 -2.03 -19.31 7.62
N ILE A 697 -3.16 -18.73 7.96
CA ILE A 697 -4.21 -18.37 7.02
C ILE A 697 -4.47 -16.87 7.18
N VAL A 698 -4.16 -16.11 6.13
CA VAL A 698 -4.40 -14.68 6.04
C VAL A 698 -5.79 -14.39 5.48
N ASP A 699 -6.27 -13.18 5.70
CA ASP A 699 -7.53 -12.74 5.13
C ASP A 699 -7.38 -12.29 3.66
N ILE A 700 -8.46 -12.46 2.91
CA ILE A 700 -8.57 -11.93 1.56
C ILE A 700 -8.94 -10.44 1.65
N GLY A 701 -8.28 -9.60 0.83
CA GLY A 701 -8.53 -8.16 0.78
C GLY A 701 -7.49 -7.32 1.49
N ALA A 702 -7.71 -6.01 1.53
CA ALA A 702 -6.78 -5.03 2.08
C ALA A 702 -6.75 -4.99 3.62
N TYR A 703 -7.75 -5.57 4.27
CA TYR A 703 -7.92 -5.53 5.72
C TYR A 703 -7.77 -6.93 6.31
N GLU A 704 -7.09 -7.03 7.45
CA GLU A 704 -7.03 -8.23 8.28
C GLU A 704 -8.10 -8.14 9.38
N TYR A 705 -8.86 -9.20 9.60
CA TYR A 705 -9.80 -9.29 10.70
C TYR A 705 -9.05 -9.52 12.01
N ILE A 706 -9.22 -8.63 12.93
CA ILE A 706 -8.68 -8.78 14.29
C ILE A 706 -9.84 -9.19 15.19
N GLU A 707 -9.78 -10.42 15.71
CA GLU A 707 -10.74 -10.80 16.74
C GLU A 707 -10.63 -9.82 17.91
N PRO A 708 -11.76 -9.24 18.35
CA PRO A 708 -11.77 -8.48 19.58
C PRO A 708 -11.25 -9.39 20.69
N SER A 709 -10.05 -9.16 21.19
CA SER A 709 -9.49 -9.94 22.28
C SER A 709 -10.47 -9.89 23.45
N LEU A 710 -11.04 -11.05 23.79
CA LEU A 710 -11.73 -11.24 25.05
C LEU A 710 -10.66 -11.20 26.16
N GLY A 711 -10.31 -9.99 26.58
CA GLY A 711 -9.41 -9.84 27.73
C GLY A 711 -10.04 -10.50 28.93
N ILE A 712 -9.36 -11.44 29.51
CA ILE A 712 -9.64 -11.93 30.87
C ILE A 712 -8.88 -10.97 31.80
N ASP A 713 -9.57 -10.32 32.73
CA ASP A 713 -8.90 -9.53 33.74
C ASP A 713 -8.05 -10.43 34.66
N GLU A 714 -7.09 -9.85 35.39
CA GLU A 714 -6.23 -10.55 36.33
C GLU A 714 -7.00 -11.39 37.41
N TRP A 715 -8.32 -11.31 37.40
CA TRP A 715 -9.23 -12.02 38.29
C TRP A 715 -10.06 -13.14 37.59
N GLY A 716 -9.82 -13.40 36.27
CA GLY A 716 -10.48 -14.49 35.53
C GLY A 716 -11.92 -14.22 35.11
N ASN A 717 -12.35 -12.97 35.07
CA ASN A 717 -13.67 -12.59 34.54
C ASN A 717 -13.58 -12.25 33.06
N GLU A 718 -14.54 -12.76 32.27
CA GLU A 718 -14.69 -12.34 30.87
C GLU A 718 -14.90 -10.81 30.78
N ILE A 719 -13.92 -10.09 30.27
CA ILE A 719 -14.11 -8.73 29.82
C ILE A 719 -14.85 -8.85 28.48
N LYS A 720 -16.18 -8.68 28.53
CA LYS A 720 -16.94 -8.49 27.29
C LYS A 720 -16.30 -7.30 26.58
N SER A 721 -15.81 -7.52 25.37
CA SER A 721 -15.19 -6.49 24.53
C SER A 721 -16.15 -5.31 24.43
N HIS A 722 -15.90 -4.26 25.17
CA HIS A 722 -16.40 -2.95 24.80
C HIS A 722 -15.56 -2.57 23.60
N HIS A 723 -16.18 -2.35 22.44
CA HIS A 723 -15.55 -1.71 21.29
C HIS A 723 -14.71 -0.56 21.82
N ASP A 724 -13.46 -0.46 21.40
CA ASP A 724 -12.57 0.58 21.89
C ASP A 724 -13.23 1.92 21.65
N ILE A 725 -13.40 2.70 22.72
CA ILE A 725 -14.01 4.02 22.62
C ILE A 725 -13.15 4.84 21.69
N THR A 726 -13.69 5.26 20.58
CA THR A 726 -13.02 6.11 19.60
C THR A 726 -13.48 7.55 19.76
N LEU A 727 -12.57 8.50 19.60
CA LEU A 727 -12.81 9.90 19.83
C LEU A 727 -12.32 10.71 18.62
N PHE A 728 -13.20 11.53 18.02
CA PHE A 728 -12.89 12.36 16.85
C PHE A 728 -13.82 13.60 16.77
N PRO A 729 -13.42 14.63 16.01
CA PRO A 729 -12.11 14.87 15.48
C PRO A 729 -11.10 15.25 16.59
N ASN A 730 -9.83 14.98 16.36
CA ASN A 730 -8.77 15.45 17.23
C ASN A 730 -7.55 15.80 16.37
N PRO A 731 -7.22 17.08 16.17
CA PRO A 731 -7.73 18.28 16.87
C PRO A 731 -9.22 18.58 16.66
N VAL A 732 -9.85 19.20 17.66
CA VAL A 732 -11.28 19.50 17.68
C VAL A 732 -11.55 21.00 17.70
N SER A 733 -12.45 21.49 16.82
CA SER A 733 -12.89 22.89 16.83
C SER A 733 -14.01 23.12 17.87
N ASN A 734 -15.20 22.62 17.63
CA ASN A 734 -16.34 22.89 18.52
C ASN A 734 -17.09 21.65 18.97
N GLU A 735 -17.03 20.57 18.22
CA GLU A 735 -17.79 19.36 18.49
C GLU A 735 -16.88 18.14 18.49
N LEU A 736 -17.00 17.35 19.56
CA LEU A 736 -16.25 16.11 19.75
C LEU A 736 -17.22 14.96 19.79
N HIS A 737 -16.91 13.91 19.07
CA HIS A 737 -17.70 12.68 19.04
C HIS A 737 -16.94 11.56 19.75
N LEU A 738 -17.64 10.80 20.56
CA LEU A 738 -17.18 9.54 21.11
C LEU A 738 -18.10 8.43 20.60
N ILE A 739 -17.57 7.43 19.97
CA ILE A 739 -18.31 6.25 19.51
C ILE A 739 -17.89 5.02 20.32
N ASN A 740 -18.72 3.99 20.26
CA ASN A 740 -18.56 2.76 21.03
C ASN A 740 -18.57 3.01 22.55
N LEU A 741 -19.34 3.99 22.98
CA LEU A 741 -19.47 4.37 24.37
C LEU A 741 -20.71 3.73 24.99
N ASP A 742 -20.56 3.15 26.18
CA ASP A 742 -21.72 2.86 27.01
C ASP A 742 -22.43 4.16 27.37
N LEU A 743 -23.71 4.28 26.99
CA LEU A 743 -24.49 5.51 27.11
C LEU A 743 -24.72 5.97 28.56
N GLN A 744 -24.42 5.12 29.52
CA GLN A 744 -24.43 5.43 30.96
C GLN A 744 -23.07 5.89 31.48
N SER A 745 -22.03 5.90 30.62
CA SER A 745 -20.70 6.37 31.01
C SER A 745 -20.70 7.87 31.36
N LYS A 746 -19.98 8.22 32.39
CA LYS A 746 -19.77 9.62 32.82
C LYS A 746 -18.55 10.17 32.10
N ILE A 747 -18.72 11.28 31.40
CA ILE A 747 -17.66 11.98 30.70
C ILE A 747 -17.22 13.19 31.51
N LYS A 748 -15.91 13.37 31.69
CA LYS A 748 -15.29 14.52 32.32
C LYS A 748 -14.20 15.06 31.43
N ILE A 749 -14.11 16.39 31.33
CA ILE A 749 -13.00 17.05 30.64
C ILE A 749 -12.19 17.84 31.67
N VAL A 750 -10.87 17.70 31.58
CA VAL A 750 -9.92 18.43 32.42
C VAL A 750 -8.82 19.03 31.53
N ASP A 751 -8.29 20.19 31.93
CA ASP A 751 -7.09 20.71 31.28
C ASP A 751 -5.81 20.06 31.86
N ILE A 752 -4.67 20.43 31.30
CA ILE A 752 -3.35 19.91 31.73
C ILE A 752 -2.99 20.25 33.19
N LEU A 753 -3.69 21.22 33.81
CA LEU A 753 -3.53 21.61 35.21
C LEU A 753 -4.54 20.89 36.12
N GLY A 754 -5.37 19.99 35.58
CA GLY A 754 -6.38 19.23 36.32
C GLY A 754 -7.67 20.00 36.62
N ARG A 755 -7.88 21.19 36.07
CA ARG A 755 -9.12 21.94 36.20
C ARG A 755 -10.23 21.26 35.40
N LYS A 756 -11.39 21.07 36.04
CA LYS A 756 -12.55 20.41 35.48
C LYS A 756 -13.44 21.38 34.71
N TYR A 757 -13.98 20.91 33.61
CA TYR A 757 -14.92 21.63 32.75
C TYR A 757 -16.20 20.82 32.61
N ASP A 758 -17.34 21.51 32.89
CA ASP A 758 -18.64 20.88 32.66
C ASP A 758 -18.96 20.88 31.18
N VAL A 759 -19.33 19.73 30.66
CA VAL A 759 -19.68 19.56 29.26
C VAL A 759 -21.06 18.94 29.12
N LYS A 760 -21.80 19.42 28.14
CA LYS A 760 -23.10 18.83 27.80
C LYS A 760 -22.87 17.73 26.75
N ALA A 761 -23.04 16.51 27.18
CA ALA A 761 -23.01 15.32 26.33
C ALA A 761 -24.41 15.03 25.76
N ILE A 762 -24.53 14.86 24.46
CA ILE A 762 -25.77 14.54 23.77
C ILE A 762 -25.65 13.11 23.23
N PRO A 763 -26.36 12.13 23.82
CA PRO A 763 -26.27 10.75 23.38
C PRO A 763 -27.08 10.52 22.11
N ASN A 764 -26.53 9.71 21.19
CA ASN A 764 -27.23 9.15 20.06
C ASN A 764 -27.44 7.65 20.29
N LEU A 765 -28.67 7.29 20.66
CA LEU A 765 -29.03 5.93 21.02
C LEU A 765 -28.93 4.91 19.86
N LYS A 766 -29.01 5.38 18.62
CA LYS A 766 -28.93 4.48 17.44
C LYS A 766 -27.49 4.13 17.08
N GLN A 767 -26.55 4.97 17.39
CA GLN A 767 -25.13 4.86 17.00
C GLN A 767 -24.20 4.55 18.17
N GLN A 768 -24.71 4.32 19.38
CA GLN A 768 -23.89 4.16 20.60
C GLN A 768 -22.80 5.24 20.72
N SER A 769 -23.16 6.47 20.40
CA SER A 769 -22.25 7.60 20.32
C SER A 769 -22.72 8.76 21.18
N VAL A 770 -21.76 9.58 21.58
CA VAL A 770 -22.03 10.81 22.34
C VAL A 770 -21.34 11.97 21.66
N LYS A 771 -22.11 13.04 21.43
CA LYS A 771 -21.62 14.31 20.90
C LYS A 771 -21.42 15.31 22.05
N ILE A 772 -20.28 15.97 22.07
CA ILE A 772 -19.91 16.93 23.10
C ILE A 772 -19.63 18.29 22.46
N ASN A 773 -20.30 19.32 22.93
CA ASN A 773 -20.00 20.69 22.50
C ASN A 773 -18.88 21.31 23.36
N LEU A 774 -17.78 21.69 22.69
CA LEU A 774 -16.58 22.28 23.27
C LEU A 774 -16.39 23.75 22.90
N SER A 775 -17.38 24.42 22.28
CA SER A 775 -17.28 25.81 21.82
C SER A 775 -16.96 26.83 22.92
N HIS A 776 -17.25 26.47 24.16
CA HIS A 776 -16.97 27.30 25.34
C HIS A 776 -15.56 27.13 25.91
N LEU A 777 -14.81 26.13 25.42
CA LEU A 777 -13.42 25.92 25.82
C LEU A 777 -12.48 26.78 24.98
N LYS A 778 -11.43 27.28 25.59
CA LYS A 778 -10.36 27.99 24.89
C LYS A 778 -9.48 26.98 24.13
N SER A 779 -8.79 27.47 23.11
CA SER A 779 -7.76 26.66 22.43
C SER A 779 -6.73 26.15 23.43
N GLY A 780 -6.38 24.88 23.34
CA GLY A 780 -5.44 24.23 24.25
C GLY A 780 -5.60 22.72 24.33
N THR A 781 -4.76 22.10 25.14
CA THR A 781 -4.77 20.66 25.38
C THR A 781 -5.68 20.30 26.56
N TYR A 782 -6.54 19.31 26.35
CA TYR A 782 -7.46 18.79 27.35
C TYR A 782 -7.37 17.27 27.43
N ILE A 783 -7.83 16.71 28.54
CA ILE A 783 -7.97 15.27 28.73
C ILE A 783 -9.45 14.96 28.94
N VAL A 784 -10.01 14.16 28.06
CA VAL A 784 -11.35 13.59 28.16
C VAL A 784 -11.25 12.30 28.95
N LYS A 785 -11.94 12.20 30.07
CA LYS A 785 -12.02 11.00 30.89
C LYS A 785 -13.41 10.41 30.80
N VAL A 786 -13.49 9.15 30.39
CA VAL A 786 -14.72 8.38 30.32
C VAL A 786 -14.72 7.38 31.46
N LEU A 787 -15.71 7.46 32.34
CA LEU A 787 -15.91 6.57 33.47
C LEU A 787 -17.12 5.70 33.19
N SER A 788 -16.94 4.42 32.97
CA SER A 788 -18.02 3.44 32.81
C SER A 788 -18.74 3.20 34.17
N GLU A 789 -19.95 2.66 34.14
CA GLU A 789 -20.67 2.24 35.34
C GLU A 789 -19.90 1.23 36.19
N LYS A 790 -19.05 0.45 35.56
CA LYS A 790 -18.21 -0.57 36.23
C LYS A 790 -16.94 -0.01 36.85
N GLY A 791 -16.75 1.33 36.85
CA GLY A 791 -15.61 1.97 37.48
C GLY A 791 -14.36 2.10 36.62
N MET A 792 -14.35 1.55 35.41
CA MET A 792 -13.21 1.70 34.49
C MET A 792 -13.10 3.11 33.95
N THR A 793 -11.91 3.66 33.93
CA THR A 793 -11.63 5.01 33.41
C THR A 793 -10.74 4.92 32.21
N LYS A 794 -11.23 5.40 31.04
CA LYS A 794 -10.41 5.60 29.85
C LYS A 794 -10.13 7.10 29.68
N SER A 795 -8.91 7.48 29.30
CA SER A 795 -8.50 8.87 29.16
C SER A 795 -7.94 9.12 27.77
N PHE A 796 -8.39 10.21 27.15
CA PHE A 796 -7.98 10.63 25.81
C PHE A 796 -7.43 12.05 25.86
N LYS A 797 -6.30 12.29 25.23
CA LYS A 797 -5.77 13.62 25.00
C LYS A 797 -6.44 14.22 23.76
N ILE A 798 -6.99 15.42 23.88
CA ILE A 798 -7.53 16.21 22.78
C ILE A 798 -6.82 17.55 22.66
N ILE A 799 -6.78 18.07 21.45
CA ILE A 799 -6.31 19.42 21.15
C ILE A 799 -7.51 20.24 20.69
N LYS A 800 -7.92 21.24 21.46
CA LYS A 800 -8.98 22.19 21.10
C LYS A 800 -8.35 23.34 20.33
N LEU A 801 -8.84 23.54 19.11
CA LEU A 801 -8.44 24.63 18.20
C LEU A 801 -9.08 25.96 18.57
#